data_79ca3dc4d2028c94e1dc5b33e1af5369
#
_entry.id   79ca3dc4d2028c94e1dc5b33e1af5369
#
_cell.length_a   1.000
_cell.length_b   1.000
_cell.length_c   1.000
_cell.angle_alpha   90.00
_cell.angle_beta   90.00
_cell.angle_gamma   90.00
#
_symmetry.space_group_name_H-M   'P 1'
#
loop_
_entity.id
_entity.type
_entity.pdbx_description
1 polymer ?
#
loop_
_entity_poly.entity_id
_entity_poly.type
_entity_poly.pdbx_seq_one_letter_code
_entity_poly.pdbx_strand_id
1 'polypeptide(L)'
;MNYTLKQIINITGCKTVGYSNDDRKIDTLLTDSRSLYCPESTIFFAIKTLHGDGHKYIHELYDSGVRAFVCNLSYIEPDEMPLATFLPSDSPLLTLQKIAQYYRDQSQDLSVVGITGSNGKTIVKEWLFQLIGDKQDTIRSPKSYNSQIGVPLSLTLIQPNTKLAIIEAGISKPNEMQNLASMIKPDIAVITNIGSAHQENFLSLEQKAAEKLQLARTAEKIVFPADDSVLLNTIKTLNLNKNRLYGWSVDQNTPYCCFYVSKITRQNGHTNIIVKHKNEEATFSIPFIDSASIQNSITAFVTALVMGYEPTEIADRMSKLYPVAMRLEVKEGQHRLTLINDSYNSDINSLRIAIDFMSRRNCDSTLKRILILSDILQGTKDKKKLYEEVANLVAGHGIDYMIGVGADLNNFSALFNIPHTNFQTTSQLISSGELSSLHDATILIKGARPFHFDKITSLLEKRVHETILEVNLNAIVDNLNHYRSMLKQDEKIVCMVKASAYGAGSIEISKTLQDHKVDYLAVAVADEGVTLRHGGIHSHIMIMNPEMTSFHDLFQYNLEPEVYSFKLLESLIKAANQAGVTSFPIHIKLDTGMQRLGFDPVNDIEKLIYVLSHQNALRPCSVFSHFVGSDSEQFDEFTRHQFNLFNKASLQLQQHFPHHITRHICNTAAIERFPEYHLDMVRLGIGLYGINPFDNSIVNTISALRTTILQIRNVPQTDTVGYSRKGSLARPSKIAAIPIGYADGLDRHLGRGVGYCIVKGKKASYVGNICMDVCMIDVTDIDCQEGDSVEIFGPDLPVTTLSDILDTIPYEILTSVSERVKRVYFS
;
A
#
# COMPACT_ATOMS: atom_id res chain seq x y z
N MET A 1 5.33 -18.53 0.02
CA MET A 1 5.41 -19.89 0.61
C MET A 1 5.64 -20.83 -0.57
N ASN A 2 6.39 -21.91 -0.44
CA ASN A 2 6.64 -22.82 -1.56
C ASN A 2 6.56 -24.26 -1.04
N TYR A 3 5.34 -24.76 -0.84
CA TYR A 3 5.07 -26.11 -0.38
C TYR A 3 4.22 -26.86 -1.38
N THR A 4 4.38 -28.21 -1.42
CA THR A 4 3.41 -29.07 -2.07
C THR A 4 2.20 -29.32 -1.15
N LEU A 5 1.07 -29.65 -1.75
CA LEU A 5 -0.13 -30.02 -0.99
C LEU A 5 0.15 -31.18 -0.03
N LYS A 6 0.99 -32.13 -0.44
CA LYS A 6 1.46 -33.27 0.39
C LYS A 6 2.19 -32.79 1.65
N GLN A 7 3.05 -31.77 1.52
CA GLN A 7 3.72 -31.20 2.69
C GLN A 7 2.72 -30.54 3.63
N ILE A 8 1.73 -29.81 3.10
CA ILE A 8 0.66 -29.20 3.91
C ILE A 8 -0.16 -30.28 4.62
N ILE A 9 -0.52 -31.37 3.94
CA ILE A 9 -1.21 -32.51 4.54
C ILE A 9 -0.39 -33.11 5.70
N ASN A 10 0.90 -33.32 5.50
CA ASN A 10 1.78 -33.85 6.54
C ASN A 10 1.90 -32.89 7.75
N ILE A 11 2.01 -31.57 7.51
CA ILE A 11 2.09 -30.55 8.56
C ILE A 11 0.78 -30.51 9.38
N THR A 12 -0.35 -30.60 8.71
CA THR A 12 -1.65 -30.46 9.36
C THR A 12 -2.13 -31.76 9.98
N GLY A 13 -1.69 -32.91 9.47
CA GLY A 13 -2.19 -34.24 9.82
C GLY A 13 -3.60 -34.52 9.32
N CYS A 14 -4.12 -33.67 8.40
CA CYS A 14 -5.45 -33.86 7.84
C CYS A 14 -5.49 -35.08 6.90
N LYS A 15 -6.60 -35.83 6.92
CA LYS A 15 -6.91 -36.78 5.85
C LYS A 15 -7.55 -36.04 4.70
N THR A 16 -7.22 -36.38 3.47
CA THR A 16 -7.81 -35.75 2.28
C THR A 16 -9.09 -36.45 1.85
N VAL A 17 -10.03 -35.69 1.28
CA VAL A 17 -11.26 -36.16 0.65
C VAL A 17 -11.34 -35.55 -0.76
N GLY A 18 -11.83 -36.30 -1.74
CA GLY A 18 -11.94 -35.87 -3.14
C GLY A 18 -10.72 -36.24 -3.99
N TYR A 19 -10.38 -35.37 -4.94
CA TYR A 19 -9.29 -35.61 -5.88
C TYR A 19 -7.92 -35.53 -5.20
N SER A 20 -7.06 -36.55 -5.40
CA SER A 20 -5.71 -36.53 -4.84
C SER A 20 -4.72 -36.03 -5.89
N ASN A 21 -4.14 -34.86 -5.68
CA ASN A 21 -2.98 -34.34 -6.39
C ASN A 21 -1.98 -33.80 -5.37
N ASP A 22 -1.25 -34.72 -4.77
CA ASP A 22 -0.33 -34.45 -3.66
C ASP A 22 0.87 -33.56 -4.03
N ASP A 23 1.26 -33.58 -5.31
CA ASP A 23 2.41 -32.81 -5.80
C ASP A 23 2.05 -31.36 -6.23
N ARG A 24 0.76 -30.99 -6.11
CA ARG A 24 0.31 -29.62 -6.39
C ARG A 24 1.10 -28.63 -5.52
N LYS A 25 1.70 -27.66 -6.13
CA LYS A 25 2.37 -26.57 -5.41
C LYS A 25 1.34 -25.60 -4.84
N ILE A 26 1.58 -25.14 -3.63
CA ILE A 26 0.75 -24.15 -2.91
C ILE A 26 1.61 -22.98 -2.51
N ASP A 27 1.35 -21.83 -3.10
CA ASP A 27 2.04 -20.57 -2.82
C ASP A 27 1.19 -19.60 -2.00
N THR A 28 -0.13 -19.73 -2.14
CA THR A 28 -1.09 -18.78 -1.55
C THR A 28 -2.01 -19.45 -0.54
N LEU A 29 -2.04 -18.90 0.67
CA LEU A 29 -3.03 -19.22 1.69
C LEU A 29 -4.13 -18.17 1.62
N LEU A 30 -5.29 -18.54 1.10
CA LEU A 30 -6.41 -17.63 0.90
C LEU A 30 -7.43 -17.75 2.03
N THR A 31 -7.83 -16.61 2.59
CA THR A 31 -8.87 -16.51 3.64
C THR A 31 -10.00 -15.55 3.28
N ASP A 32 -9.84 -14.79 2.18
CA ASP A 32 -10.84 -13.87 1.64
C ASP A 32 -10.95 -14.11 0.13
N SER A 33 -12.13 -14.56 -0.34
CA SER A 33 -12.36 -14.93 -1.75
C SER A 33 -12.07 -13.79 -2.73
N ARG A 34 -12.27 -12.54 -2.30
CA ARG A 34 -12.00 -11.33 -3.10
C ARG A 34 -10.53 -11.09 -3.41
N SER A 35 -9.64 -11.75 -2.68
CA SER A 35 -8.18 -11.63 -2.85
C SER A 35 -7.59 -12.76 -3.69
N LEU A 36 -8.40 -13.53 -4.40
CA LEU A 36 -7.94 -14.61 -5.27
C LEU A 36 -7.20 -14.03 -6.49
N TYR A 37 -5.99 -14.51 -6.76
CA TYR A 37 -5.21 -14.11 -7.93
C TYR A 37 -4.50 -15.27 -8.63
N CYS A 38 -4.28 -16.40 -7.98
CA CYS A 38 -3.58 -17.56 -8.53
C CYS A 38 -4.33 -18.84 -8.13
N PRO A 39 -5.46 -19.18 -8.80
CA PRO A 39 -6.34 -20.26 -8.37
C PRO A 39 -5.63 -21.60 -8.23
N GLU A 40 -4.76 -21.95 -9.18
CA GLU A 40 -4.12 -23.27 -9.25
C GLU A 40 -3.18 -23.56 -8.08
N SER A 41 -2.51 -22.55 -7.56
CA SER A 41 -1.57 -22.65 -6.44
C SER A 41 -2.14 -22.18 -5.11
N THR A 42 -3.45 -21.96 -5.06
CA THR A 42 -4.15 -21.46 -3.86
C THR A 42 -4.78 -22.60 -3.07
N ILE A 43 -4.60 -22.57 -1.76
CA ILE A 43 -5.42 -23.31 -0.80
C ILE A 43 -6.31 -22.32 -0.02
N PHE A 44 -7.61 -22.55 -0.08
CA PHE A 44 -8.59 -21.70 0.60
C PHE A 44 -8.96 -22.24 1.98
N PHE A 45 -8.98 -21.37 2.97
CA PHE A 45 -9.40 -21.67 4.34
C PHE A 45 -10.80 -21.12 4.59
N ALA A 46 -11.81 -21.99 4.66
CA ALA A 46 -13.19 -21.62 4.91
C ALA A 46 -13.41 -21.27 6.39
N ILE A 47 -12.91 -20.11 6.82
CA ILE A 47 -12.97 -19.67 8.21
C ILE A 47 -14.36 -19.09 8.51
N LYS A 48 -14.96 -19.55 9.62
CA LYS A 48 -16.20 -19.00 10.16
C LYS A 48 -15.89 -17.95 11.23
N THR A 49 -16.44 -16.76 11.08
CA THR A 49 -16.29 -15.62 12.00
C THR A 49 -17.66 -15.17 12.51
N LEU A 50 -17.68 -14.17 13.40
CA LEU A 50 -18.93 -13.54 13.87
C LEU A 50 -19.70 -12.81 12.73
N HIS A 51 -18.99 -12.39 11.69
CA HIS A 51 -19.53 -11.53 10.61
C HIS A 51 -19.66 -12.25 9.26
N GLY A 52 -19.19 -13.50 9.15
CA GLY A 52 -19.25 -14.24 7.89
C GLY A 52 -18.82 -15.69 8.02
N ASP A 53 -19.18 -16.49 7.02
CA ASP A 53 -18.82 -17.89 6.90
C ASP A 53 -18.16 -18.14 5.55
N GLY A 54 -16.88 -18.50 5.56
CA GLY A 54 -16.08 -18.76 4.37
C GLY A 54 -16.58 -19.94 3.53
N HIS A 55 -17.32 -20.88 4.12
CA HIS A 55 -17.85 -22.05 3.39
C HIS A 55 -18.76 -21.64 2.23
N LYS A 56 -19.44 -20.50 2.30
CA LYS A 56 -20.33 -19.98 1.25
C LYS A 56 -19.62 -19.68 -0.07
N TYR A 57 -18.30 -19.49 -0.03
CA TYR A 57 -17.51 -19.09 -1.18
C TYR A 57 -16.77 -20.27 -1.84
N ILE A 58 -16.90 -21.50 -1.32
CA ILE A 58 -16.16 -22.65 -1.84
C ILE A 58 -16.53 -22.97 -3.28
N HIS A 59 -17.83 -22.97 -3.64
CA HIS A 59 -18.30 -23.24 -5.00
C HIS A 59 -17.80 -22.18 -5.98
N GLU A 60 -17.95 -20.89 -5.65
CA GLU A 60 -17.47 -19.77 -6.47
C GLU A 60 -15.95 -19.86 -6.72
N LEU A 61 -15.18 -20.18 -5.67
CA LEU A 61 -13.74 -20.35 -5.78
C LEU A 61 -13.35 -21.61 -6.59
N TYR A 62 -14.13 -22.69 -6.49
CA TYR A 62 -13.92 -23.87 -7.30
C TYR A 62 -14.17 -23.59 -8.79
N ASP A 63 -15.23 -22.86 -9.12
CA ASP A 63 -15.52 -22.41 -10.48
C ASP A 63 -14.43 -21.47 -11.02
N SER A 64 -13.85 -20.66 -10.14
CA SER A 64 -12.71 -19.79 -10.43
C SER A 64 -11.36 -20.52 -10.54
N GLY A 65 -11.32 -21.86 -10.38
CA GLY A 65 -10.13 -22.66 -10.58
C GLY A 65 -9.37 -23.10 -9.31
N VAL A 66 -9.79 -22.70 -8.11
CA VAL A 66 -9.21 -23.19 -6.86
C VAL A 66 -9.52 -24.68 -6.70
N ARG A 67 -8.54 -25.47 -6.28
CA ARG A 67 -8.66 -26.93 -6.19
C ARG A 67 -8.27 -27.51 -4.82
N ALA A 68 -7.86 -26.68 -3.86
CA ALA A 68 -7.51 -27.12 -2.52
C ALA A 68 -8.27 -26.29 -1.48
N PHE A 69 -8.97 -26.96 -0.56
CA PHE A 69 -9.83 -26.32 0.41
C PHE A 69 -9.63 -26.91 1.81
N VAL A 70 -9.46 -26.06 2.81
CA VAL A 70 -9.52 -26.44 4.23
C VAL A 70 -10.88 -26.01 4.77
N CYS A 71 -11.72 -26.95 5.12
CA CYS A 71 -13.10 -26.68 5.45
C CYS A 71 -13.70 -27.76 6.38
N ASN A 72 -14.84 -27.45 6.98
CA ASN A 72 -15.66 -28.45 7.66
C ASN A 72 -16.60 -29.09 6.62
N LEU A 73 -16.46 -30.39 6.42
CA LEU A 73 -17.22 -31.14 5.40
C LEU A 73 -18.73 -31.14 5.63
N SER A 74 -19.21 -30.82 6.85
CA SER A 74 -20.66 -30.73 7.10
C SER A 74 -21.35 -29.58 6.35
N TYR A 75 -20.61 -28.68 5.74
CA TYR A 75 -21.15 -27.54 4.98
C TYR A 75 -21.05 -27.68 3.46
N ILE A 76 -20.48 -28.79 2.96
CA ILE A 76 -20.24 -29.00 1.52
C ILE A 76 -20.52 -30.45 1.13
N GLU A 77 -20.81 -30.65 -0.15
CA GLU A 77 -20.92 -31.96 -0.78
C GLU A 77 -19.73 -32.15 -1.74
N PRO A 78 -18.67 -32.91 -1.35
CA PRO A 78 -17.45 -33.05 -2.15
C PRO A 78 -17.69 -33.63 -3.56
N ASP A 79 -18.73 -34.42 -3.75
CA ASP A 79 -19.06 -35.06 -5.04
C ASP A 79 -19.46 -34.02 -6.11
N GLU A 80 -19.92 -32.85 -5.72
CA GLU A 80 -20.22 -31.74 -6.65
C GLU A 80 -18.95 -31.08 -7.23
N MET A 81 -17.79 -31.34 -6.63
CA MET A 81 -16.50 -30.72 -7.01
C MET A 81 -15.43 -31.79 -7.23
N PRO A 82 -15.54 -32.61 -8.30
CA PRO A 82 -14.76 -33.83 -8.47
C PRO A 82 -13.24 -33.61 -8.66
N LEU A 83 -12.80 -32.39 -9.00
CA LEU A 83 -11.39 -32.03 -9.15
C LEU A 83 -10.81 -31.34 -7.90
N ALA A 84 -11.61 -31.15 -6.86
CA ALA A 84 -11.16 -30.51 -5.62
C ALA A 84 -10.56 -31.52 -4.64
N THR A 85 -9.55 -31.05 -3.90
CA THR A 85 -8.99 -31.75 -2.74
C THR A 85 -9.42 -31.01 -1.47
N PHE A 86 -10.15 -31.68 -0.62
CA PHE A 86 -10.58 -31.13 0.67
C PHE A 86 -9.71 -31.66 1.80
N LEU A 87 -9.28 -30.77 2.67
CA LEU A 87 -8.62 -31.05 3.94
C LEU A 87 -9.66 -30.81 5.05
N PRO A 88 -10.33 -31.85 5.55
CA PRO A 88 -11.32 -31.72 6.58
C PRO A 88 -10.73 -31.12 7.87
N SER A 89 -11.39 -30.11 8.40
CA SER A 89 -10.99 -29.47 9.63
C SER A 89 -12.21 -28.88 10.36
N ASP A 90 -12.36 -29.22 11.64
CA ASP A 90 -13.37 -28.59 12.50
C ASP A 90 -13.04 -27.10 12.76
N SER A 91 -11.77 -26.73 12.60
CA SER A 91 -11.31 -25.35 12.71
C SER A 91 -10.28 -25.02 11.64
N PRO A 92 -10.71 -24.56 10.46
CA PRO A 92 -9.79 -24.09 9.40
C PRO A 92 -8.80 -23.04 9.88
N LEU A 93 -9.19 -22.23 10.88
CA LEU A 93 -8.31 -21.25 11.50
C LEU A 93 -7.12 -21.92 12.23
N LEU A 94 -7.36 -22.94 13.03
CA LEU A 94 -6.27 -23.66 13.71
C LEU A 94 -5.36 -24.38 12.72
N THR A 95 -5.90 -24.85 11.62
CA THR A 95 -5.13 -25.46 10.53
C THR A 95 -4.21 -24.44 9.87
N LEU A 96 -4.70 -23.24 9.57
CA LEU A 96 -3.90 -22.13 9.08
C LEU A 96 -2.75 -21.76 10.05
N GLN A 97 -3.07 -21.69 11.34
CA GLN A 97 -2.10 -21.36 12.39
C GLN A 97 -1.01 -22.43 12.52
N LYS A 98 -1.34 -23.72 12.42
CA LYS A 98 -0.35 -24.81 12.41
C LYS A 98 0.62 -24.70 11.24
N ILE A 99 0.12 -24.40 10.04
CA ILE A 99 0.95 -24.21 8.83
C ILE A 99 1.91 -23.05 9.06
N ALA A 100 1.42 -21.92 9.52
CA ALA A 100 2.22 -20.72 9.76
C ALA A 100 3.28 -20.95 10.85
N GLN A 101 2.94 -21.64 11.90
CA GLN A 101 3.87 -22.02 12.97
C GLN A 101 4.98 -22.94 12.43
N TYR A 102 4.63 -23.97 11.69
CA TYR A 102 5.60 -24.87 11.07
C TYR A 102 6.55 -24.09 10.12
N TYR A 103 5.98 -23.20 9.30
CA TYR A 103 6.74 -22.37 8.38
C TYR A 103 7.74 -21.46 9.11
N ARG A 104 7.32 -20.81 10.20
CA ARG A 104 8.18 -20.02 11.07
C ARG A 104 9.33 -20.87 11.68
N ASP A 105 9.03 -22.10 12.09
CA ASP A 105 9.99 -22.98 12.77
C ASP A 105 11.10 -23.50 11.84
N GLN A 106 10.92 -23.42 10.52
CA GLN A 106 11.97 -23.78 9.55
C GLN A 106 13.07 -22.70 9.43
N SER A 107 12.81 -21.47 9.91
CA SER A 107 13.74 -20.35 9.79
C SER A 107 14.66 -20.29 11.03
N GLN A 108 15.88 -20.86 10.95
CA GLN A 108 16.80 -20.99 12.07
C GLN A 108 17.55 -19.69 12.42
N ASP A 109 17.91 -18.87 11.40
CA ASP A 109 18.71 -17.64 11.57
C ASP A 109 17.84 -16.36 11.58
N LEU A 110 16.56 -16.48 11.90
CA LEU A 110 15.60 -15.38 11.90
C LEU A 110 15.46 -14.78 13.29
N SER A 111 15.75 -13.50 13.43
CA SER A 111 15.36 -12.71 14.61
C SER A 111 13.92 -12.19 14.47
N VAL A 112 13.13 -12.28 15.54
CA VAL A 112 11.74 -11.88 15.54
C VAL A 112 11.45 -10.86 16.64
N VAL A 113 10.94 -9.70 16.24
CA VAL A 113 10.38 -8.68 17.13
C VAL A 113 8.87 -8.81 17.13
N GLY A 114 8.31 -9.21 18.27
CA GLY A 114 6.85 -9.27 18.47
C GLY A 114 6.35 -8.03 19.18
N ILE A 115 5.39 -7.30 18.59
CA ILE A 115 4.88 -6.04 19.13
C ILE A 115 3.42 -6.19 19.53
N THR A 116 3.09 -5.90 20.80
CA THR A 116 1.72 -5.86 21.31
C THR A 116 1.47 -4.62 22.16
N GLY A 117 0.22 -4.41 22.56
CA GLY A 117 -0.23 -3.28 23.35
C GLY A 117 -1.68 -2.93 23.03
N SER A 118 -2.25 -1.97 23.71
CA SER A 118 -3.58 -1.48 23.40
C SER A 118 -3.55 -0.54 22.19
N ASN A 119 -2.72 0.49 22.22
CA ASN A 119 -2.53 1.47 21.15
C ASN A 119 -1.05 1.54 20.75
N GLY A 120 -0.74 2.15 19.60
CA GLY A 120 0.64 2.40 19.14
C GLY A 120 1.35 1.24 18.44
N LYS A 121 0.82 0.02 18.47
CA LYS A 121 1.46 -1.18 17.87
C LYS A 121 1.90 -0.97 16.42
N THR A 122 1.00 -0.55 15.57
CA THR A 122 1.26 -0.32 14.14
C THR A 122 2.27 0.81 13.94
N ILE A 123 2.17 1.88 14.74
CA ILE A 123 3.11 3.02 14.68
C ILE A 123 4.52 2.55 15.04
N VAL A 124 4.68 1.86 16.16
CA VAL A 124 5.99 1.34 16.60
C VAL A 124 6.54 0.35 15.59
N LYS A 125 5.71 -0.54 15.01
CA LYS A 125 6.10 -1.46 13.94
C LYS A 125 6.62 -0.74 12.70
N GLU A 126 5.87 0.24 12.20
CA GLU A 126 6.23 0.99 10.99
C GLU A 126 7.48 1.86 11.25
N TRP A 127 7.55 2.54 12.40
CA TRP A 127 8.72 3.35 12.73
C TRP A 127 9.96 2.50 12.97
N LEU A 128 9.85 1.36 13.65
CA LEU A 128 10.97 0.44 13.78
C LEU A 128 11.46 -0.03 12.41
N PHE A 129 10.54 -0.33 11.49
CA PHE A 129 10.91 -0.67 10.11
C PHE A 129 11.57 0.50 9.36
N GLN A 130 11.11 1.75 9.55
CA GLN A 130 11.77 2.93 8.98
C GLN A 130 13.20 3.13 9.54
N LEU A 131 13.43 2.75 10.78
CA LEU A 131 14.74 2.90 11.43
C LEU A 131 15.77 1.85 11.01
N ILE A 132 15.32 0.60 10.81
CA ILE A 132 16.25 -0.54 10.67
C ILE A 132 15.91 -1.49 9.50
N GLY A 133 14.79 -1.32 8.80
CA GLY A 133 14.32 -2.27 7.80
C GLY A 133 15.22 -2.43 6.56
N ASP A 134 16.05 -1.45 6.27
CA ASP A 134 17.03 -1.45 5.18
C ASP A 134 18.41 -2.03 5.57
N LYS A 135 18.62 -2.33 6.86
CA LYS A 135 19.91 -2.82 7.37
C LYS A 135 20.15 -4.30 7.10
N GLN A 136 19.07 -5.04 6.90
CA GLN A 136 19.08 -6.47 6.61
C GLN A 136 17.76 -6.88 5.95
N ASP A 137 17.71 -8.09 5.38
CA ASP A 137 16.48 -8.63 4.81
C ASP A 137 15.38 -8.71 5.87
N THR A 138 14.52 -7.70 5.89
CA THR A 138 13.49 -7.49 6.91
C THR A 138 12.09 -7.61 6.34
N ILE A 139 11.24 -8.37 7.02
CA ILE A 139 9.79 -8.36 6.78
C ILE A 139 9.05 -7.73 7.96
N ARG A 140 7.85 -7.21 7.69
CA ARG A 140 6.92 -6.78 8.74
C ARG A 140 5.50 -7.18 8.43
N SER A 141 4.64 -7.23 9.45
CA SER A 141 3.20 -7.44 9.27
C SER A 141 2.63 -6.39 8.30
N PRO A 142 1.98 -6.79 7.20
CA PRO A 142 1.33 -5.86 6.27
C PRO A 142 0.19 -5.10 6.98
N LYS A 143 0.06 -3.80 6.74
CA LYS A 143 -1.01 -2.98 7.33
C LYS A 143 -1.14 -3.26 8.84
N SER A 144 -2.31 -3.71 9.30
CA SER A 144 -2.55 -4.14 10.70
C SER A 144 -2.93 -5.62 10.77
N TYR A 145 -2.17 -6.49 10.09
CA TYR A 145 -2.34 -7.95 10.15
C TYR A 145 -1.85 -8.49 11.50
N ASN A 146 -2.62 -8.21 12.55
CA ASN A 146 -2.28 -8.50 13.94
C ASN A 146 -3.23 -9.51 14.63
N SER A 147 -4.27 -9.98 13.93
CA SER A 147 -5.29 -10.88 14.44
C SER A 147 -4.88 -12.36 14.34
N GLN A 148 -5.77 -13.25 14.83
CA GLN A 148 -5.63 -14.70 14.72
C GLN A 148 -5.51 -15.21 13.27
N ILE A 149 -5.96 -14.42 12.28
CA ILE A 149 -5.79 -14.68 10.83
C ILE A 149 -4.60 -13.91 10.27
N GLY A 150 -4.44 -12.65 10.65
CA GLY A 150 -3.42 -11.76 10.08
C GLY A 150 -1.99 -12.15 10.45
N VAL A 151 -1.75 -12.61 11.67
CA VAL A 151 -0.43 -13.07 12.11
C VAL A 151 0.04 -14.29 11.32
N PRO A 152 -0.74 -15.38 11.17
CA PRO A 152 -0.35 -16.49 10.30
C PRO A 152 0.02 -16.04 8.89
N LEU A 153 -0.79 -15.20 8.26
CA LEU A 153 -0.50 -14.68 6.92
C LEU A 153 0.78 -13.85 6.88
N SER A 154 1.06 -13.06 7.93
CA SER A 154 2.32 -12.30 8.04
C SER A 154 3.54 -13.22 8.12
N LEU A 155 3.47 -14.32 8.85
CA LEU A 155 4.56 -15.28 9.01
C LEU A 155 4.89 -15.99 7.69
N THR A 156 3.92 -16.17 6.79
CA THR A 156 4.17 -16.76 5.47
C THR A 156 4.92 -15.83 4.48
N LEU A 157 5.18 -14.57 4.88
CA LEU A 157 6.04 -13.63 4.13
C LEU A 157 7.52 -13.91 4.33
N ILE A 158 7.90 -14.64 5.36
CA ILE A 158 9.29 -15.01 5.63
C ILE A 158 9.86 -15.74 4.40
N GLN A 159 11.03 -15.34 3.96
CA GLN A 159 11.78 -15.97 2.88
C GLN A 159 13.06 -16.64 3.45
N PRO A 160 13.71 -17.56 2.74
CA PRO A 160 14.93 -18.21 3.24
C PRO A 160 16.07 -17.24 3.61
N ASN A 161 16.10 -16.06 2.98
CA ASN A 161 17.08 -15.01 3.25
C ASN A 161 16.63 -14.00 4.32
N THR A 162 15.40 -14.06 4.80
CA THR A 162 14.88 -13.12 5.81
C THR A 162 15.67 -13.26 7.11
N LYS A 163 16.23 -12.14 7.61
CA LYS A 163 17.00 -12.07 8.85
C LYS A 163 16.23 -11.46 10.00
N LEU A 164 15.23 -10.63 9.71
CA LEU A 164 14.41 -9.96 10.72
C LEU A 164 12.94 -10.00 10.34
N ALA A 165 12.09 -10.33 11.30
CA ALA A 165 10.64 -10.23 11.17
C ALA A 165 10.07 -9.34 12.28
N ILE A 166 9.33 -8.29 11.91
CA ILE A 166 8.63 -7.38 12.84
C ILE A 166 7.14 -7.70 12.78
N ILE A 167 6.65 -8.42 13.78
CA ILE A 167 5.29 -8.98 13.79
C ILE A 167 4.41 -8.26 14.82
N GLU A 168 3.31 -7.71 14.36
CA GLU A 168 2.30 -7.08 15.21
C GLU A 168 1.32 -8.13 15.73
N ALA A 169 1.08 -8.19 17.06
CA ALA A 169 0.16 -9.11 17.72
C ALA A 169 -0.95 -8.35 18.46
N GLY A 170 -2.17 -8.51 18.01
CA GLY A 170 -3.39 -7.93 18.60
C GLY A 170 -4.34 -9.01 19.13
N ILE A 171 -4.97 -8.74 20.26
CA ILE A 171 -5.98 -9.61 20.86
C ILE A 171 -7.25 -8.83 21.17
N SER A 172 -8.37 -9.50 21.05
CA SER A 172 -9.70 -9.00 21.42
C SER A 172 -10.34 -9.80 22.54
N LYS A 173 -9.88 -11.02 22.83
CA LYS A 173 -10.42 -11.92 23.83
C LYS A 173 -9.30 -12.59 24.65
N PRO A 174 -9.61 -13.09 25.87
CA PRO A 174 -8.69 -13.94 26.62
C PRO A 174 -8.29 -15.20 25.86
N ASN A 175 -7.10 -15.71 26.13
CA ASN A 175 -6.45 -16.89 25.53
C ASN A 175 -6.08 -16.77 24.05
N GLU A 176 -6.24 -15.60 23.44
CA GLU A 176 -5.82 -15.36 22.04
C GLU A 176 -4.31 -15.16 21.91
N MET A 177 -3.66 -14.51 22.90
CA MET A 177 -2.23 -14.20 22.82
C MET A 177 -1.35 -15.44 22.94
N GLN A 178 -1.78 -16.44 23.68
CA GLN A 178 -1.02 -17.70 23.78
C GLN A 178 -0.84 -18.36 22.42
N ASN A 179 -1.90 -18.37 21.59
CA ASN A 179 -1.85 -18.92 20.24
C ASN A 179 -0.92 -18.08 19.35
N LEU A 180 -1.03 -16.73 19.42
CA LEU A 180 -0.16 -15.83 18.65
C LEU A 180 1.31 -15.98 19.07
N ALA A 181 1.58 -16.03 20.37
CA ALA A 181 2.92 -16.19 20.92
C ALA A 181 3.58 -17.51 20.49
N SER A 182 2.80 -18.61 20.43
CA SER A 182 3.31 -19.91 19.98
C SER A 182 3.73 -19.94 18.52
N MET A 183 3.10 -19.11 17.68
CA MET A 183 3.44 -18.97 16.26
C MET A 183 4.59 -17.99 16.04
N ILE A 184 4.55 -16.82 16.69
CA ILE A 184 5.53 -15.73 16.52
C ILE A 184 6.88 -16.13 17.11
N LYS A 185 6.89 -16.68 18.33
CA LYS A 185 8.11 -17.03 19.11
C LYS A 185 9.12 -15.88 19.06
N PRO A 186 8.79 -14.70 19.62
CA PRO A 186 9.66 -13.53 19.47
C PRO A 186 10.92 -13.67 20.33
N ASP A 187 12.04 -13.22 19.79
CA ASP A 187 13.30 -13.03 20.53
C ASP A 187 13.21 -11.76 21.38
N ILE A 188 12.55 -10.72 20.82
CA ILE A 188 12.29 -9.46 21.50
C ILE A 188 10.79 -9.21 21.51
N ALA A 189 10.21 -9.06 22.70
CA ALA A 189 8.81 -8.66 22.86
C ALA A 189 8.72 -7.18 23.21
N VAL A 190 7.90 -6.43 22.48
CA VAL A 190 7.67 -5.00 22.70
C VAL A 190 6.24 -4.79 23.15
N ILE A 191 6.05 -4.17 24.32
CA ILE A 191 4.74 -3.81 24.85
C ILE A 191 4.60 -2.30 24.76
N THR A 192 3.64 -1.79 23.97
CA THR A 192 3.52 -0.32 23.78
C THR A 192 2.81 0.38 24.95
N ASN A 193 1.66 -0.10 25.34
CA ASN A 193 0.89 0.37 26.50
C ASN A 193 -0.27 -0.59 26.85
N ILE A 194 -0.89 -0.38 28.02
CA ILE A 194 -2.14 -1.03 28.43
C ILE A 194 -3.24 0.01 28.57
N GLY A 195 -4.31 -0.13 27.81
CA GLY A 195 -5.46 0.78 27.82
C GLY A 195 -6.78 0.07 27.61
N SER A 196 -7.90 0.80 27.52
CA SER A 196 -9.27 0.26 27.53
C SER A 196 -9.73 -0.37 26.20
N ALA A 197 -8.95 -0.31 25.12
CA ALA A 197 -9.34 -0.95 23.85
C ALA A 197 -9.69 -2.43 24.07
N HIS A 198 -10.86 -2.90 23.58
CA HIS A 198 -11.40 -4.26 23.81
C HIS A 198 -11.61 -4.67 25.28
N GLN A 199 -11.79 -3.70 26.19
CA GLN A 199 -11.98 -3.98 27.62
C GLN A 199 -13.25 -4.77 27.90
N GLU A 200 -14.24 -4.70 27.03
CA GLU A 200 -15.52 -5.43 27.14
C GLU A 200 -15.36 -6.95 27.26
N ASN A 201 -14.23 -7.48 26.84
CA ASN A 201 -13.94 -8.92 26.85
C ASN A 201 -13.01 -9.34 27.99
N PHE A 202 -12.55 -8.39 28.84
CA PHE A 202 -11.64 -8.65 29.94
C PHE A 202 -12.25 -8.18 31.28
N LEU A 203 -11.98 -8.92 32.33
CA LEU A 203 -12.51 -8.61 33.68
C LEU A 203 -11.81 -7.36 34.28
N SER A 204 -10.52 -7.16 33.96
CA SER A 204 -9.74 -6.02 34.43
C SER A 204 -8.60 -5.68 33.47
N LEU A 205 -7.95 -4.50 33.67
CA LEU A 205 -6.77 -4.10 32.93
C LEU A 205 -5.57 -5.01 33.23
N GLU A 206 -5.46 -5.51 34.47
CA GLU A 206 -4.41 -6.43 34.89
C GLU A 206 -4.54 -7.78 34.17
N GLN A 207 -5.77 -8.33 34.06
CA GLN A 207 -6.01 -9.53 33.27
C GLN A 207 -5.58 -9.35 31.83
N LYS A 208 -5.92 -8.21 31.23
CA LYS A 208 -5.56 -7.89 29.86
C LYS A 208 -4.05 -7.67 29.68
N ALA A 209 -3.39 -7.04 30.66
CA ALA A 209 -1.94 -6.92 30.70
C ALA A 209 -1.25 -8.29 30.77
N ALA A 210 -1.75 -9.17 31.66
CA ALA A 210 -1.24 -10.54 31.78
C ALA A 210 -1.41 -11.34 30.49
N GLU A 211 -2.55 -11.17 29.81
CA GLU A 211 -2.79 -11.80 28.51
C GLU A 211 -1.81 -11.30 27.45
N LYS A 212 -1.60 -9.99 27.32
CA LYS A 212 -0.63 -9.42 26.39
C LYS A 212 0.81 -9.84 26.69
N LEU A 213 1.16 -9.95 27.97
CA LEU A 213 2.48 -10.40 28.41
C LEU A 213 2.77 -11.88 28.06
N GLN A 214 1.76 -12.68 27.67
CA GLN A 214 2.03 -14.02 27.13
C GLN A 214 2.94 -13.97 25.89
N LEU A 215 2.89 -12.89 25.08
CA LEU A 215 3.81 -12.69 23.96
C LEU A 215 5.27 -12.65 24.44
N ALA A 216 5.50 -12.11 25.62
CA ALA A 216 6.84 -11.95 26.21
C ALA A 216 7.33 -13.19 26.96
N ARG A 217 6.53 -14.26 27.08
CA ARG A 217 6.82 -15.39 27.95
C ARG A 217 8.12 -16.11 27.60
N THR A 218 8.39 -16.28 26.33
CA THR A 218 9.58 -16.95 25.80
C THR A 218 10.64 -15.98 25.27
N ALA A 219 10.32 -14.70 25.08
CA ALA A 219 11.24 -13.72 24.53
C ALA A 219 12.49 -13.56 25.40
N GLU A 220 13.65 -13.41 24.79
CA GLU A 220 14.91 -13.16 25.49
C GLU A 220 14.97 -11.76 26.09
N LYS A 221 14.35 -10.79 25.41
CA LYS A 221 14.32 -9.37 25.80
C LYS A 221 12.89 -8.81 25.74
N ILE A 222 12.52 -7.96 26.68
CA ILE A 222 11.19 -7.37 26.82
C ILE A 222 11.34 -5.86 26.95
N VAL A 223 10.87 -5.12 25.93
CA VAL A 223 10.88 -3.65 25.92
C VAL A 223 9.49 -3.14 26.30
N PHE A 224 9.43 -2.19 27.24
CA PHE A 224 8.15 -1.66 27.72
C PHE A 224 8.27 -0.28 28.39
N PRO A 225 7.19 0.54 28.45
CA PRO A 225 7.15 1.76 29.25
C PRO A 225 6.98 1.38 30.74
N ALA A 226 7.98 1.65 31.54
CA ALA A 226 7.93 1.33 32.98
C ALA A 226 7.05 2.33 33.78
N ASP A 227 6.64 3.44 33.17
CA ASP A 227 5.67 4.40 33.72
C ASP A 227 4.22 3.89 33.71
N ASP A 228 3.92 2.83 32.95
CA ASP A 228 2.61 2.19 32.94
C ASP A 228 2.44 1.33 34.20
N SER A 229 1.70 1.83 35.17
CA SER A 229 1.52 1.20 36.49
C SER A 229 0.85 -0.16 36.42
N VAL A 230 -0.13 -0.34 35.52
CA VAL A 230 -0.83 -1.62 35.32
C VAL A 230 0.15 -2.67 34.79
N LEU A 231 0.91 -2.30 33.77
CA LEU A 231 1.92 -3.16 33.15
C LEU A 231 3.01 -3.54 34.16
N LEU A 232 3.55 -2.53 34.88
CA LEU A 232 4.60 -2.73 35.88
C LEU A 232 4.14 -3.67 37.02
N ASN A 233 2.94 -3.50 37.55
CA ASN A 233 2.39 -4.34 38.58
C ASN A 233 2.16 -5.77 38.09
N THR A 234 1.68 -5.91 36.84
CA THR A 234 1.47 -7.24 36.24
C THR A 234 2.80 -7.97 36.01
N ILE A 235 3.84 -7.26 35.54
CA ILE A 235 5.21 -7.82 35.40
C ILE A 235 5.75 -8.33 36.74
N LYS A 236 5.55 -7.58 37.83
CA LYS A 236 5.92 -7.99 39.19
C LYS A 236 5.15 -9.25 39.64
N THR A 237 3.83 -9.27 39.41
CA THR A 237 2.98 -10.42 39.78
C THR A 237 3.35 -11.69 39.03
N LEU A 238 3.68 -11.56 37.73
CA LEU A 238 4.14 -12.69 36.89
C LEU A 238 5.58 -13.14 37.19
N ASN A 239 6.29 -12.40 38.03
CA ASN A 239 7.67 -12.69 38.45
C ASN A 239 8.62 -12.96 37.25
N LEU A 240 8.54 -12.10 36.23
CA LEU A 240 9.39 -12.25 35.04
C LEU A 240 10.88 -12.02 35.39
N ASN A 241 11.78 -12.74 34.75
CA ASN A 241 13.21 -12.63 34.97
C ASN A 241 13.71 -11.21 34.67
N LYS A 242 14.26 -10.56 35.70
CA LYS A 242 14.73 -9.16 35.66
C LYS A 242 15.77 -8.90 34.54
N ASN A 243 16.59 -9.86 34.22
CA ASN A 243 17.64 -9.72 33.19
C ASN A 243 17.09 -9.62 31.76
N ARG A 244 15.78 -9.92 31.57
CA ARG A 244 15.08 -9.80 30.30
C ARG A 244 14.35 -8.46 30.16
N LEU A 245 14.24 -7.65 31.21
CA LEU A 245 13.39 -6.48 31.29
C LEU A 245 14.17 -5.22 30.90
N TYR A 246 13.77 -4.56 29.83
CA TYR A 246 14.33 -3.34 29.28
C TYR A 246 13.27 -2.22 29.32
N GLY A 247 12.95 -1.75 30.55
CA GLY A 247 11.99 -0.67 30.75
C GLY A 247 12.59 0.69 30.40
N TRP A 248 11.78 1.56 29.82
CA TRP A 248 12.09 2.98 29.70
C TRP A 248 11.10 3.82 30.55
N SER A 249 11.56 4.95 31.12
CA SER A 249 10.77 5.80 32.00
C SER A 249 11.24 7.25 31.95
N VAL A 250 10.36 8.18 32.27
CA VAL A 250 10.67 9.59 32.53
C VAL A 250 11.05 9.85 34.00
N ASP A 251 10.91 8.84 34.86
CA ASP A 251 11.44 8.85 36.25
C ASP A 251 12.51 7.76 36.39
N GLN A 252 13.72 8.18 36.70
CA GLN A 252 14.88 7.30 36.89
C GLN A 252 14.69 6.28 38.01
N ASN A 253 13.88 6.57 39.03
CA ASN A 253 13.63 5.70 40.16
C ASN A 253 12.57 4.62 39.89
N THR A 254 11.92 4.65 38.73
CA THR A 254 10.93 3.64 38.35
C THR A 254 11.58 2.25 38.29
N PRO A 255 10.95 1.23 38.90
CA PRO A 255 11.48 -0.15 38.83
C PRO A 255 11.67 -0.63 37.40
N TYR A 256 12.78 -1.31 37.15
CA TYR A 256 13.18 -1.85 35.84
C TYR A 256 13.49 -0.77 34.77
N CYS A 257 13.63 0.50 35.16
CA CYS A 257 14.08 1.56 34.26
C CYS A 257 15.52 1.31 33.82
N CYS A 258 15.73 0.82 32.61
CA CYS A 258 17.05 0.66 31.98
C CYS A 258 17.41 1.87 31.12
N PHE A 259 16.38 2.54 30.58
CA PHE A 259 16.51 3.70 29.71
C PHE A 259 15.74 4.87 30.31
N TYR A 260 16.50 5.83 30.83
CA TYR A 260 15.94 7.01 31.49
C TYR A 260 15.79 8.17 30.49
N VAL A 261 14.58 8.64 30.28
CA VAL A 261 14.29 9.81 29.44
C VAL A 261 14.47 11.08 30.29
N SER A 262 15.67 11.65 30.25
CA SER A 262 16.06 12.75 31.14
C SER A 262 15.47 14.09 30.72
N LYS A 263 15.14 14.31 29.44
CA LYS A 263 14.61 15.56 28.93
C LYS A 263 13.77 15.37 27.68
N ILE A 264 12.65 16.07 27.62
CA ILE A 264 11.79 16.18 26.42
C ILE A 264 11.55 17.67 26.17
N THR A 265 11.98 18.19 25.02
CA THR A 265 11.84 19.61 24.66
C THR A 265 11.14 19.74 23.33
N ARG A 266 10.04 20.46 23.29
CA ARG A 266 9.25 20.73 22.09
C ARG A 266 9.57 22.10 21.54
N GLN A 267 9.95 22.19 20.28
CA GLN A 267 10.28 23.45 19.61
C GLN A 267 10.07 23.36 18.09
N ASN A 268 9.43 24.36 17.51
CA ASN A 268 9.27 24.50 16.05
C ASN A 268 8.71 23.24 15.35
N GLY A 269 7.70 22.59 15.94
CA GLY A 269 7.08 21.39 15.36
C GLY A 269 7.87 20.09 15.56
N HIS A 270 9.03 20.14 16.22
CA HIS A 270 9.87 18.98 16.53
C HIS A 270 9.96 18.77 18.04
N THR A 271 10.27 17.54 18.42
CA THR A 271 10.58 17.21 19.83
C THR A 271 11.97 16.63 19.92
N ASN A 272 12.82 17.25 20.74
CA ASN A 272 14.13 16.72 21.10
C ASN A 272 14.02 15.90 22.40
N ILE A 273 14.58 14.71 22.38
CA ILE A 273 14.50 13.73 23.45
C ILE A 273 15.90 13.29 23.83
N ILE A 274 16.20 13.28 25.13
CA ILE A 274 17.46 12.81 25.68
C ILE A 274 17.20 11.54 26.47
N VAL A 275 17.83 10.43 26.08
CA VAL A 275 17.74 9.13 26.73
C VAL A 275 19.09 8.73 27.29
N LYS A 276 19.13 8.33 28.56
CA LYS A 276 20.31 7.82 29.24
C LYS A 276 20.21 6.32 29.49
N HIS A 277 21.25 5.61 29.15
CA HIS A 277 21.40 4.18 29.44
C HIS A 277 22.78 3.92 30.02
N LYS A 278 22.84 3.44 31.27
CA LYS A 278 24.12 3.30 32.03
C LYS A 278 24.84 4.67 32.06
N ASN A 279 26.04 4.74 31.49
CA ASN A 279 26.88 5.92 31.43
C ASN A 279 26.82 6.66 30.07
N GLU A 280 25.96 6.21 29.17
CA GLU A 280 25.83 6.77 27.82
C GLU A 280 24.58 7.63 27.73
N GLU A 281 24.69 8.72 26.96
CA GLU A 281 23.57 9.62 26.68
C GLU A 281 23.36 9.70 25.16
N ALA A 282 22.14 9.44 24.71
CA ALA A 282 21.73 9.58 23.33
C ALA A 282 20.70 10.71 23.20
N THR A 283 20.90 11.58 22.22
CA THR A 283 19.97 12.66 21.88
C THR A 283 19.43 12.44 20.48
N PHE A 284 18.13 12.52 20.32
CA PHE A 284 17.51 12.45 19.00
C PHE A 284 16.33 13.42 18.88
N SER A 285 15.97 13.78 17.65
CA SER A 285 14.83 14.64 17.33
C SER A 285 13.79 13.86 16.55
N ILE A 286 12.51 14.18 16.74
CA ILE A 286 11.41 13.64 15.96
C ILE A 286 10.53 14.77 15.41
N PRO A 287 9.93 14.63 14.22
CA PRO A 287 9.05 15.63 13.62
C PRO A 287 7.61 15.56 14.16
N PHE A 288 7.44 15.26 15.45
CA PHE A 288 6.16 15.14 16.14
C PHE A 288 6.22 15.81 17.51
N ILE A 289 5.08 16.35 17.98
CA ILE A 289 5.01 17.08 19.26
C ILE A 289 4.01 16.48 20.27
N ASP A 290 3.20 15.53 19.84
CA ASP A 290 2.18 14.89 20.66
C ASP A 290 2.75 13.79 21.57
N SER A 291 2.07 13.55 22.69
CA SER A 291 2.54 12.60 23.70
C SER A 291 2.55 11.15 23.23
N ALA A 292 1.59 10.75 22.37
CA ALA A 292 1.52 9.40 21.87
C ALA A 292 2.69 9.11 20.89
N SER A 293 2.96 10.03 19.98
CA SER A 293 4.12 9.93 19.07
C SER A 293 5.44 9.94 19.81
N ILE A 294 5.58 10.77 20.87
CA ILE A 294 6.76 10.78 21.71
C ILE A 294 6.96 9.42 22.39
N GLN A 295 5.93 8.84 23.00
CA GLN A 295 6.02 7.52 23.65
C GLN A 295 6.34 6.40 22.67
N ASN A 296 5.68 6.38 21.51
CA ASN A 296 5.92 5.39 20.47
C ASN A 296 7.34 5.51 19.88
N SER A 297 7.84 6.74 19.71
CA SER A 297 9.20 6.97 19.21
C SER A 297 10.27 6.53 20.20
N ILE A 298 10.07 6.79 21.50
CA ILE A 298 10.96 6.29 22.56
C ILE A 298 10.96 4.76 22.55
N THR A 299 9.79 4.14 22.43
CA THR A 299 9.67 2.67 22.38
C THR A 299 10.39 2.10 21.16
N ALA A 300 10.25 2.71 19.97
CA ALA A 300 10.94 2.28 18.76
C ALA A 300 12.47 2.47 18.89
N PHE A 301 12.92 3.61 19.39
CA PHE A 301 14.33 3.92 19.62
C PHE A 301 14.96 2.93 20.60
N VAL A 302 14.35 2.73 21.77
CA VAL A 302 14.84 1.77 22.77
C VAL A 302 14.86 0.35 22.22
N THR A 303 13.85 -0.03 21.43
CA THR A 303 13.83 -1.36 20.79
C THR A 303 15.02 -1.53 19.85
N ALA A 304 15.34 -0.54 19.02
CA ALA A 304 16.51 -0.58 18.14
C ALA A 304 17.83 -0.72 18.92
N LEU A 305 17.97 0.02 20.04
CA LEU A 305 19.16 -0.11 20.91
C LEU A 305 19.25 -1.49 21.55
N VAL A 306 18.14 -2.07 22.01
CA VAL A 306 18.09 -3.42 22.59
C VAL A 306 18.42 -4.50 21.55
N MET A 307 18.17 -4.23 20.26
CA MET A 307 18.60 -5.06 19.13
C MET A 307 20.11 -4.97 18.85
N GLY A 308 20.80 -3.96 19.39
CA GLY A 308 22.23 -3.77 19.24
C GLY A 308 22.65 -2.74 18.18
N TYR A 309 21.72 -1.91 17.71
CA TYR A 309 22.06 -0.81 16.80
C TYR A 309 22.68 0.37 17.56
N GLU A 310 23.60 1.07 16.91
CA GLU A 310 24.30 2.21 17.51
C GLU A 310 23.38 3.43 17.71
N PRO A 311 23.43 4.08 18.90
CA PRO A 311 22.54 5.20 19.21
C PRO A 311 22.62 6.36 18.22
N THR A 312 23.80 6.70 17.74
CA THR A 312 24.02 7.81 16.80
C THR A 312 23.41 7.56 15.43
N GLU A 313 23.49 6.31 14.94
CA GLU A 313 22.94 5.90 13.68
C GLU A 313 21.41 5.96 13.69
N ILE A 314 20.79 5.46 14.76
CA ILE A 314 19.33 5.48 14.90
C ILE A 314 18.84 6.91 15.14
N ALA A 315 19.56 7.73 15.91
CA ALA A 315 19.19 9.11 16.18
C ALA A 315 19.04 10.00 14.92
N ASP A 316 19.94 9.83 13.94
CA ASP A 316 19.83 10.53 12.65
C ASP A 316 18.54 10.15 11.89
N ARG A 317 18.15 8.87 11.92
CA ARG A 317 16.95 8.37 11.27
C ARG A 317 15.66 8.79 12.00
N MET A 318 15.70 9.00 13.31
CA MET A 318 14.54 9.47 14.08
C MET A 318 14.00 10.79 13.57
N SER A 319 14.87 11.70 13.10
CA SER A 319 14.47 13.01 12.56
C SER A 319 13.73 12.91 11.22
N LYS A 320 13.87 11.78 10.52
CA LYS A 320 13.29 11.50 9.21
C LYS A 320 12.04 10.63 9.27
N LEU A 321 11.55 10.30 10.46
CA LEU A 321 10.32 9.55 10.63
C LEU A 321 9.14 10.28 10.01
N TYR A 322 8.33 9.56 9.25
CA TYR A 322 7.10 10.09 8.67
C TYR A 322 5.85 9.48 9.33
N PRO A 323 4.71 10.23 9.30
CA PRO A 323 3.46 9.76 9.88
C PRO A 323 2.99 8.44 9.23
N VAL A 324 2.34 7.62 10.03
CA VAL A 324 1.62 6.45 9.53
C VAL A 324 0.22 6.90 9.10
N ALA A 325 -0.15 6.62 7.86
CA ALA A 325 -1.43 7.05 7.29
C ALA A 325 -2.63 6.70 8.19
N MET A 326 -3.63 7.59 8.26
CA MET A 326 -4.85 7.47 9.08
C MET A 326 -4.60 7.33 10.60
N ARG A 327 -3.46 7.83 11.10
CA ARG A 327 -3.08 7.80 12.52
C ARG A 327 -2.59 9.19 12.97
N LEU A 328 -3.50 10.04 13.47
CA LEU A 328 -3.24 11.44 13.85
C LEU A 328 -2.53 12.22 12.72
N GLU A 329 -2.86 11.91 11.48
CA GLU A 329 -2.32 12.55 10.29
C GLU A 329 -2.88 13.99 10.18
N VAL A 330 -2.01 14.99 10.07
CA VAL A 330 -2.43 16.38 9.95
C VAL A 330 -2.34 16.84 8.51
N LYS A 331 -3.44 17.42 8.01
CA LYS A 331 -3.57 17.97 6.68
C LYS A 331 -4.14 19.37 6.72
N GLU A 332 -3.77 20.20 5.74
CA GLU A 332 -4.48 21.46 5.53
C GLU A 332 -5.83 21.20 4.84
N GLY A 333 -6.89 21.77 5.40
CA GLY A 333 -8.21 21.76 4.80
C GLY A 333 -8.52 23.04 3.99
N GLN A 334 -9.63 23.02 3.24
CA GLN A 334 -10.19 24.18 2.56
C GLN A 334 -10.66 25.23 3.60
N HIS A 335 -10.93 26.45 3.21
CA HIS A 335 -11.53 27.49 4.05
C HIS A 335 -10.87 27.67 5.44
N ARG A 336 -9.52 27.65 5.49
CA ARG A 336 -8.72 27.76 6.72
C ARG A 336 -9.00 26.63 7.72
N LEU A 337 -9.30 25.44 7.23
CA LEU A 337 -9.42 24.24 8.07
C LEU A 337 -8.06 23.60 8.30
N THR A 338 -7.84 23.10 9.51
CA THR A 338 -6.78 22.14 9.83
C THR A 338 -7.43 20.79 10.12
N LEU A 339 -7.12 19.77 9.33
CA LEU A 339 -7.69 18.43 9.49
C LEU A 339 -6.73 17.55 10.27
N ILE A 340 -7.25 16.84 11.26
CA ILE A 340 -6.54 15.80 12.00
C ILE A 340 -7.26 14.49 11.70
N ASN A 341 -6.68 13.66 10.84
CA ASN A 341 -7.25 12.38 10.43
C ASN A 341 -6.77 11.25 11.35
N ASP A 342 -7.68 10.68 12.12
CA ASP A 342 -7.46 9.51 12.97
C ASP A 342 -8.63 8.52 12.83
N SER A 343 -8.92 8.13 11.58
CA SER A 343 -10.13 7.41 11.19
C SER A 343 -9.94 5.89 11.02
N TYR A 344 -9.02 5.28 11.76
CA TYR A 344 -8.77 3.85 11.69
C TYR A 344 -9.42 3.04 12.83
N ASN A 345 -9.27 3.48 14.08
CA ASN A 345 -9.86 2.87 15.27
C ASN A 345 -10.75 3.86 16.01
N SER A 346 -11.82 3.36 16.63
CA SER A 346 -12.69 4.16 17.48
C SER A 346 -12.90 3.45 18.82
N ASP A 347 -12.09 3.84 19.82
CA ASP A 347 -12.21 3.51 21.23
C ASP A 347 -11.99 4.78 22.06
N ILE A 348 -12.45 4.77 23.34
CA ILE A 348 -12.46 5.98 24.16
C ILE A 348 -11.05 6.51 24.50
N ASN A 349 -10.05 5.62 24.64
CA ASN A 349 -8.69 6.07 24.91
C ASN A 349 -8.03 6.66 23.68
N SER A 350 -8.22 6.07 22.51
CA SER A 350 -7.73 6.64 21.27
C SER A 350 -8.43 7.97 20.95
N LEU A 351 -9.72 8.10 21.32
CA LEU A 351 -10.44 9.38 21.22
C LEU A 351 -9.83 10.43 22.15
N ARG A 352 -9.53 10.08 23.41
CA ARG A 352 -8.88 10.96 24.39
C ARG A 352 -7.53 11.47 23.86
N ILE A 353 -6.70 10.55 23.34
CA ILE A 353 -5.40 10.90 22.75
C ILE A 353 -5.56 11.86 21.56
N ALA A 354 -6.54 11.62 20.71
CA ALA A 354 -6.79 12.44 19.52
C ALA A 354 -7.32 13.85 19.89
N ILE A 355 -8.20 13.95 20.88
CA ILE A 355 -8.69 15.23 21.41
C ILE A 355 -7.56 16.01 22.11
N ASP A 356 -6.73 15.35 22.92
CA ASP A 356 -5.54 15.96 23.51
C ASP A 356 -4.57 16.47 22.44
N PHE A 357 -4.36 15.71 21.39
CA PHE A 357 -3.53 16.11 20.25
C PHE A 357 -4.07 17.38 19.58
N MET A 358 -5.37 17.42 19.27
CA MET A 358 -6.03 18.58 18.70
C MET A 358 -5.92 19.80 19.62
N SER A 359 -6.16 19.62 20.92
CA SER A 359 -6.12 20.71 21.91
C SER A 359 -4.74 21.37 22.04
N ARG A 360 -3.66 20.58 21.97
CA ARG A 360 -2.28 21.08 22.05
C ARG A 360 -1.80 21.74 20.76
N ARG A 361 -2.38 21.39 19.62
CA ARG A 361 -1.99 21.94 18.33
C ARG A 361 -2.73 23.22 17.97
N ASN A 362 -3.91 23.41 18.50
CA ASN A 362 -4.69 24.63 18.27
C ASN A 362 -4.15 25.80 19.14
N CYS A 363 -3.05 26.43 18.68
CA CYS A 363 -2.46 27.61 19.32
C CYS A 363 -3.21 28.91 18.98
N ASP A 364 -4.08 28.89 17.96
CA ASP A 364 -4.89 30.04 17.56
C ASP A 364 -6.27 29.97 18.22
N SER A 365 -6.49 30.80 19.21
CA SER A 365 -7.76 30.85 19.96
C SER A 365 -8.95 31.32 19.11
N THR A 366 -8.73 31.77 17.89
CA THR A 366 -9.80 32.19 16.96
C THR A 366 -10.42 31.07 16.17
N LEU A 367 -9.76 29.91 16.09
CA LEU A 367 -10.23 28.74 15.34
C LEU A 367 -11.15 27.87 16.20
N LYS A 368 -12.31 27.51 15.66
CA LYS A 368 -13.22 26.54 16.29
C LYS A 368 -12.61 25.13 16.33
N ARG A 369 -12.98 24.36 17.34
CA ARG A 369 -12.64 22.94 17.47
C ARG A 369 -13.85 22.10 17.12
N ILE A 370 -13.76 21.35 16.03
CA ILE A 370 -14.84 20.53 15.53
C ILE A 370 -14.43 19.05 15.61
N LEU A 371 -15.32 18.21 16.13
CA LEU A 371 -15.11 16.78 16.19
C LEU A 371 -16.09 16.08 15.23
N ILE A 372 -15.58 15.33 14.25
CA ILE A 372 -16.36 14.40 13.45
C ILE A 372 -16.08 12.99 14.02
N LEU A 373 -17.09 12.37 14.63
CA LEU A 373 -16.96 11.12 15.38
C LEU A 373 -17.87 10.04 14.81
N SER A 374 -17.34 8.83 14.58
CA SER A 374 -18.17 7.65 14.33
C SER A 374 -18.59 6.96 15.61
N ASP A 375 -19.53 6.02 15.53
CA ASP A 375 -19.81 5.12 16.65
C ASP A 375 -18.53 4.48 17.18
N ILE A 376 -18.46 4.32 18.51
CA ILE A 376 -17.37 3.64 19.18
C ILE A 376 -17.66 2.15 19.17
N LEU A 377 -16.93 1.44 18.31
CA LEU A 377 -17.12 0.00 18.11
C LEU A 377 -16.38 -0.85 19.16
N GLN A 378 -15.41 -0.27 19.86
CA GLN A 378 -14.56 -0.95 20.83
C GLN A 378 -14.71 -0.30 22.20
N GLY A 379 -15.54 -0.89 23.07
CA GLY A 379 -15.83 -0.33 24.38
C GLY A 379 -16.49 -1.34 25.34
N THR A 380 -17.17 -0.84 26.36
CA THR A 380 -17.89 -1.65 27.33
C THR A 380 -19.22 -2.14 26.76
N LYS A 381 -19.80 -3.21 27.36
CA LYS A 381 -21.15 -3.69 27.02
C LYS A 381 -22.25 -2.69 27.39
N ASP A 382 -21.98 -1.85 28.39
CA ASP A 382 -22.88 -0.78 28.80
C ASP A 382 -22.62 0.48 27.91
N LYS A 383 -23.33 0.54 26.78
CA LYS A 383 -23.23 1.63 25.82
C LYS A 383 -23.61 2.97 26.42
N LYS A 384 -24.62 3.01 27.33
CA LYS A 384 -25.03 4.28 27.96
C LYS A 384 -23.87 4.90 28.75
N LYS A 385 -23.23 4.10 29.60
CA LYS A 385 -22.08 4.54 30.37
C LYS A 385 -20.90 4.97 29.48
N LEU A 386 -20.68 4.24 28.38
CA LEU A 386 -19.64 4.61 27.41
C LEU A 386 -19.91 5.99 26.81
N TYR A 387 -21.13 6.26 26.34
CA TYR A 387 -21.45 7.53 25.71
C TYR A 387 -21.60 8.68 26.72
N GLU A 388 -21.92 8.42 28.01
CA GLU A 388 -21.79 9.39 29.10
C GLU A 388 -20.32 9.80 29.29
N GLU A 389 -19.39 8.85 29.23
CA GLU A 389 -17.95 9.12 29.33
C GLU A 389 -17.44 9.88 28.11
N VAL A 390 -17.91 9.55 26.88
CA VAL A 390 -17.60 10.28 25.65
C VAL A 390 -18.11 11.72 25.73
N ALA A 391 -19.35 11.92 26.16
CA ALA A 391 -19.93 13.25 26.29
C ALA A 391 -19.15 14.13 27.31
N ASN A 392 -18.75 13.56 28.44
CA ASN A 392 -17.91 14.24 29.43
C ASN A 392 -16.52 14.57 28.87
N LEU A 393 -15.93 13.66 28.13
CA LEU A 393 -14.63 13.88 27.47
C LEU A 393 -14.69 15.03 26.46
N VAL A 394 -15.69 15.05 25.61
CA VAL A 394 -15.92 16.07 24.59
C VAL A 394 -16.18 17.43 25.23
N ALA A 395 -17.04 17.50 26.24
CA ALA A 395 -17.35 18.74 26.99
C ALA A 395 -16.13 19.27 27.75
N GLY A 396 -15.32 18.39 28.34
CA GLY A 396 -14.14 18.77 29.14
C GLY A 396 -12.97 19.34 28.37
N HIS A 397 -12.93 19.20 27.04
CA HIS A 397 -11.81 19.63 26.21
C HIS A 397 -12.12 20.79 25.25
N GLY A 398 -13.26 21.45 25.45
CA GLY A 398 -13.61 22.66 24.70
C GLY A 398 -13.83 22.40 23.20
N ILE A 399 -14.56 21.35 22.86
CA ILE A 399 -15.07 21.11 21.52
C ILE A 399 -16.26 22.05 21.32
N ASP A 400 -16.21 22.85 20.26
CA ASP A 400 -17.25 23.85 19.95
C ASP A 400 -18.42 23.24 19.20
N TYR A 401 -18.17 22.20 18.39
CA TYR A 401 -19.19 21.55 17.58
C TYR A 401 -18.84 20.09 17.30
N MET A 402 -19.82 19.20 17.31
CA MET A 402 -19.64 17.79 17.01
C MET A 402 -20.56 17.32 15.87
N ILE A 403 -20.01 16.56 14.95
CA ILE A 403 -20.75 15.82 13.93
C ILE A 403 -20.64 14.33 14.24
N GLY A 404 -21.75 13.71 14.62
CA GLY A 404 -21.81 12.28 14.92
C GLY A 404 -22.27 11.46 13.73
N VAL A 405 -21.67 10.29 13.51
CA VAL A 405 -22.09 9.37 12.44
C VAL A 405 -22.24 7.96 13.00
N GLY A 406 -23.46 7.45 12.98
CA GLY A 406 -23.78 6.09 13.40
C GLY A 406 -25.07 6.00 14.25
N ALA A 407 -25.55 4.79 14.40
CA ALA A 407 -26.79 4.51 15.12
C ALA A 407 -26.69 4.81 16.62
N ASP A 408 -25.55 4.49 17.25
CA ASP A 408 -25.37 4.69 18.68
C ASP A 408 -25.30 6.19 19.03
N LEU A 409 -24.52 6.98 18.26
CA LEU A 409 -24.45 8.45 18.43
C LEU A 409 -25.80 9.12 18.26
N ASN A 410 -26.64 8.64 17.34
CA ASN A 410 -28.01 9.10 17.18
C ASN A 410 -28.85 8.75 18.43
N ASN A 411 -28.78 7.52 18.92
CA ASN A 411 -29.56 7.03 20.05
C ASN A 411 -29.20 7.74 21.37
N PHE A 412 -27.91 8.06 21.55
CA PHE A 412 -27.39 8.71 22.77
C PHE A 412 -27.15 10.23 22.60
N SER A 413 -27.69 10.83 21.57
CA SER A 413 -27.54 12.26 21.23
C SER A 413 -27.83 13.18 22.40
N ALA A 414 -28.88 12.89 23.21
CA ALA A 414 -29.28 13.68 24.35
C ALA A 414 -28.23 13.79 25.48
N LEU A 415 -27.18 12.97 25.45
CA LEU A 415 -26.10 13.02 26.46
C LEU A 415 -25.08 14.14 26.16
N PHE A 416 -25.03 14.66 24.96
CA PHE A 416 -24.07 15.66 24.54
C PHE A 416 -24.59 17.08 24.78
N ASN A 417 -23.95 17.80 25.68
CA ASN A 417 -24.32 19.17 26.07
C ASN A 417 -23.65 20.26 25.23
N ILE A 418 -23.06 19.91 24.07
CA ILE A 418 -22.47 20.82 23.10
C ILE A 418 -23.33 20.87 21.84
N PRO A 419 -23.23 21.94 21.02
CA PRO A 419 -23.86 21.95 19.71
C PRO A 419 -23.40 20.75 18.86
N HIS A 420 -24.36 19.99 18.30
CA HIS A 420 -24.02 18.81 17.51
C HIS A 420 -25.11 18.47 16.49
N THR A 421 -24.70 17.78 15.42
CA THR A 421 -25.60 17.17 14.42
C THR A 421 -25.21 15.72 14.20
N ASN A 422 -26.20 14.84 14.04
CA ASN A 422 -25.96 13.41 13.89
C ASN A 422 -26.54 12.86 12.59
N PHE A 423 -25.83 11.92 11.98
CA PHE A 423 -26.19 11.22 10.75
C PHE A 423 -26.11 9.71 10.95
N GLN A 424 -26.96 8.94 10.27
CA GLN A 424 -26.93 7.48 10.35
C GLN A 424 -25.72 6.88 9.61
N THR A 425 -25.35 7.51 8.48
CA THR A 425 -24.26 7.02 7.62
C THR A 425 -23.36 8.17 7.12
N THR A 426 -22.14 7.85 6.76
CA THR A 426 -21.19 8.79 6.14
C THR A 426 -21.74 9.36 4.82
N SER A 427 -22.47 8.55 4.03
CA SER A 427 -23.09 9.03 2.79
C SER A 427 -24.16 10.10 3.05
N GLN A 428 -24.95 9.97 4.11
CA GLN A 428 -25.90 11.01 4.52
C GLN A 428 -25.23 12.30 4.94
N LEU A 429 -24.13 12.23 5.72
CA LEU A 429 -23.35 13.41 6.07
C LEU A 429 -22.78 14.09 4.80
N ILE A 430 -22.22 13.34 3.87
CA ILE A 430 -21.67 13.89 2.62
C ILE A 430 -22.76 14.60 1.79
N SER A 431 -23.94 13.99 1.67
CA SER A 431 -25.04 14.56 0.87
C SER A 431 -25.82 15.70 1.55
N SER A 432 -25.62 15.92 2.86
CA SER A 432 -26.36 16.96 3.61
C SER A 432 -25.89 18.38 3.32
N GLY A 433 -24.67 18.55 2.78
CA GLY A 433 -24.04 19.88 2.62
C GLY A 433 -23.39 20.42 3.90
N GLU A 434 -23.51 19.72 5.04
CA GLU A 434 -22.94 20.14 6.33
C GLU A 434 -21.43 20.38 6.25
N LEU A 435 -20.69 19.48 5.57
CA LEU A 435 -19.25 19.57 5.40
C LEU A 435 -18.82 20.83 4.64
N SER A 436 -19.64 21.32 3.70
CA SER A 436 -19.35 22.51 2.89
C SER A 436 -19.49 23.82 3.67
N SER A 437 -20.18 23.80 4.82
CA SER A 437 -20.36 24.96 5.68
C SER A 437 -19.20 25.17 6.65
N LEU A 438 -18.28 24.21 6.79
CA LEU A 438 -17.19 24.25 7.75
C LEU A 438 -16.07 25.20 7.30
N HIS A 439 -15.70 26.12 8.15
CA HIS A 439 -14.62 27.10 7.91
C HIS A 439 -13.97 27.54 9.22
N ASP A 440 -12.76 28.10 9.15
CA ASP A 440 -12.01 28.66 10.29
C ASP A 440 -12.00 27.72 11.51
N ALA A 441 -11.59 26.44 11.29
CA ALA A 441 -11.64 25.44 12.35
C ALA A 441 -10.50 24.43 12.29
N THR A 442 -10.18 23.85 13.45
CA THR A 442 -9.43 22.59 13.54
C THR A 442 -10.42 21.45 13.68
N ILE A 443 -10.41 20.51 12.73
CA ILE A 443 -11.34 19.39 12.66
C ILE A 443 -10.60 18.10 13.00
N LEU A 444 -11.04 17.42 14.05
CA LEU A 444 -10.63 16.06 14.35
C LEU A 444 -11.62 15.08 13.70
N ILE A 445 -11.13 14.27 12.76
CA ILE A 445 -11.89 13.23 12.06
C ILE A 445 -11.54 11.90 12.73
N LYS A 446 -12.40 11.41 13.61
CA LYS A 446 -12.20 10.21 14.43
C LYS A 446 -13.25 9.18 14.11
N GLY A 447 -12.86 8.08 13.48
CA GLY A 447 -13.81 7.06 13.08
C GLY A 447 -13.26 5.64 13.09
N ALA A 448 -14.15 4.67 13.16
CA ALA A 448 -13.82 3.28 12.92
C ALA A 448 -13.82 2.99 11.40
N ARG A 449 -12.95 2.07 10.96
CA ARG A 449 -12.76 1.72 9.55
C ARG A 449 -14.05 1.47 8.75
N PRO A 450 -15.11 0.79 9.28
CA PRO A 450 -16.35 0.57 8.53
C PRO A 450 -17.12 1.83 8.16
N PHE A 451 -16.80 2.98 8.75
CA PHE A 451 -17.48 4.25 8.46
C PHE A 451 -16.86 5.03 7.28
N HIS A 452 -15.71 4.60 6.75
CA HIS A 452 -15.06 5.20 5.57
C HIS A 452 -14.87 6.72 5.67
N PHE A 453 -14.32 7.21 6.79
CA PHE A 453 -14.08 8.64 7.02
C PHE A 453 -12.93 9.23 6.19
N ASP A 454 -12.17 8.38 5.50
CA ASP A 454 -11.25 8.76 4.43
C ASP A 454 -11.93 9.63 3.36
N LYS A 455 -13.20 9.34 3.02
CA LYS A 455 -14.03 10.13 2.10
C LYS A 455 -14.27 11.55 2.62
N ILE A 456 -14.53 11.70 3.93
CA ILE A 456 -14.71 13.03 4.56
C ILE A 456 -13.41 13.82 4.50
N THR A 457 -12.29 13.17 4.86
CA THR A 457 -10.96 13.80 4.82
C THR A 457 -10.65 14.31 3.42
N SER A 458 -10.88 13.50 2.39
CA SER A 458 -10.63 13.86 0.98
C SER A 458 -11.49 15.03 0.49
N LEU A 459 -12.72 15.18 1.02
CA LEU A 459 -13.60 16.29 0.68
C LEU A 459 -13.19 17.60 1.32
N LEU A 460 -12.70 17.55 2.59
CA LEU A 460 -12.33 18.72 3.36
C LEU A 460 -10.87 19.18 3.15
N GLU A 461 -10.02 18.29 2.63
CA GLU A 461 -8.59 18.57 2.40
C GLU A 461 -8.42 19.75 1.45
N LYS A 462 -7.51 20.67 1.80
CA LYS A 462 -7.19 21.83 0.94
C LYS A 462 -6.62 21.32 -0.38
N ARG A 463 -7.36 21.56 -1.42
CA ARG A 463 -6.88 21.37 -2.78
C ARG A 463 -6.02 22.57 -3.13
N VAL A 464 -4.72 22.36 -3.15
CA VAL A 464 -3.76 23.40 -3.56
C VAL A 464 -3.94 23.75 -5.04
N HIS A 465 -4.43 22.77 -5.81
CA HIS A 465 -4.89 22.94 -7.19
C HIS A 465 -6.31 22.39 -7.30
N GLU A 466 -7.17 23.10 -7.99
CA GLU A 466 -8.53 22.65 -8.30
C GLU A 466 -8.53 21.50 -9.30
N THR A 467 -7.40 21.33 -10.03
CA THR A 467 -7.15 20.21 -10.94
C THR A 467 -6.37 19.12 -10.22
N ILE A 468 -6.94 17.92 -10.16
CA ILE A 468 -6.37 16.75 -9.49
C ILE A 468 -6.43 15.52 -10.39
N LEU A 469 -5.48 14.60 -10.21
CA LEU A 469 -5.53 13.25 -10.73
C LEU A 469 -5.88 12.30 -9.56
N GLU A 470 -7.09 11.80 -9.56
CA GLU A 470 -7.54 10.77 -8.62
C GLU A 470 -6.98 9.42 -9.08
N VAL A 471 -6.41 8.63 -8.15
CA VAL A 471 -5.81 7.32 -8.45
C VAL A 471 -6.37 6.27 -7.51
N ASN A 472 -7.02 5.26 -8.07
CA ASN A 472 -7.61 4.14 -7.35
C ASN A 472 -6.61 2.99 -7.20
N LEU A 473 -6.05 2.82 -6.00
CA LEU A 473 -5.08 1.76 -5.72
C LEU A 473 -5.71 0.37 -5.69
N ASN A 474 -7.01 0.23 -5.36
CA ASN A 474 -7.68 -1.06 -5.46
C ASN A 474 -7.83 -1.50 -6.92
N ALA A 475 -8.15 -0.58 -7.84
CA ALA A 475 -8.23 -0.91 -9.25
C ALA A 475 -6.87 -1.36 -9.83
N ILE A 476 -5.74 -0.82 -9.35
CA ILE A 476 -4.40 -1.33 -9.68
C ILE A 476 -4.25 -2.80 -9.27
N VAL A 477 -4.70 -3.14 -8.07
CA VAL A 477 -4.63 -4.52 -7.56
C VAL A 477 -5.55 -5.44 -8.35
N ASP A 478 -6.75 -5.00 -8.68
CA ASP A 478 -7.71 -5.77 -9.46
C ASP A 478 -7.16 -6.04 -10.87
N ASN A 479 -6.58 -5.03 -11.53
CA ASN A 479 -5.94 -5.19 -12.83
C ASN A 479 -4.72 -6.12 -12.76
N LEU A 480 -3.86 -5.97 -11.75
CA LEU A 480 -2.76 -6.90 -11.51
C LEU A 480 -3.25 -8.33 -11.37
N ASN A 481 -4.31 -8.56 -10.57
CA ASN A 481 -4.86 -9.88 -10.33
C ASN A 481 -5.54 -10.46 -11.59
N HIS A 482 -6.19 -9.61 -12.41
CA HIS A 482 -6.74 -10.00 -13.70
C HIS A 482 -5.64 -10.63 -14.58
N TYR A 483 -4.51 -9.94 -14.78
CA TYR A 483 -3.41 -10.47 -15.59
C TYR A 483 -2.69 -11.65 -14.94
N ARG A 484 -2.55 -11.66 -13.61
CA ARG A 484 -1.99 -12.81 -12.89
C ARG A 484 -2.82 -14.08 -13.04
N SER A 485 -4.14 -13.95 -13.15
CA SER A 485 -5.01 -15.12 -13.34
C SER A 485 -4.79 -15.85 -14.68
N MET A 486 -4.14 -15.18 -15.64
CA MET A 486 -3.78 -15.78 -16.95
C MET A 486 -2.43 -16.48 -16.92
N LEU A 487 -1.64 -16.33 -15.85
CA LEU A 487 -0.30 -16.89 -15.71
C LEU A 487 -0.34 -18.26 -15.03
N LYS A 488 0.60 -19.12 -15.40
CA LYS A 488 0.85 -20.37 -14.69
C LYS A 488 1.60 -20.10 -13.38
N GLN A 489 1.59 -21.08 -12.50
CA GLN A 489 2.12 -21.00 -11.15
C GLN A 489 3.58 -20.50 -11.04
N ASP A 490 4.44 -20.94 -11.96
CA ASP A 490 5.87 -20.60 -11.95
C ASP A 490 6.22 -19.36 -12.80
N GLU A 491 5.24 -18.77 -13.48
CA GLU A 491 5.43 -17.61 -14.35
C GLU A 491 5.44 -16.33 -13.52
N LYS A 492 6.50 -15.54 -13.67
CA LYS A 492 6.72 -14.29 -12.95
C LYS A 492 6.12 -13.10 -13.67
N ILE A 493 5.95 -11.98 -12.94
CA ILE A 493 5.43 -10.75 -13.52
C ILE A 493 6.35 -9.57 -13.25
N VAL A 494 6.65 -8.80 -14.30
CA VAL A 494 7.27 -7.48 -14.22
C VAL A 494 6.19 -6.43 -14.39
N CYS A 495 6.03 -5.52 -13.43
CA CYS A 495 5.13 -4.38 -13.55
C CYS A 495 5.89 -3.13 -13.98
N MET A 496 5.43 -2.51 -15.09
CA MET A 496 6.05 -1.28 -15.62
C MET A 496 5.56 -0.07 -14.84
N VAL A 497 6.47 0.63 -14.13
CA VAL A 497 6.18 1.84 -13.35
C VAL A 497 7.00 3.05 -13.80
N LYS A 498 7.53 3.01 -15.01
CA LYS A 498 8.26 4.11 -15.66
C LYS A 498 7.39 5.34 -15.92
N ALA A 499 7.98 6.48 -16.18
CA ALA A 499 7.33 7.77 -16.43
C ALA A 499 6.33 8.10 -15.30
N SER A 500 6.82 8.05 -14.05
CA SER A 500 6.00 8.25 -12.84
C SER A 500 4.78 7.33 -12.78
N ALA A 501 4.97 6.02 -13.06
CA ALA A 501 3.89 5.03 -13.19
C ALA A 501 2.80 5.50 -14.18
N TYR A 502 3.21 5.80 -15.40
CA TYR A 502 2.35 6.34 -16.46
C TYR A 502 1.57 7.60 -16.00
N GLY A 503 2.25 8.50 -15.29
CA GLY A 503 1.68 9.72 -14.77
C GLY A 503 0.89 9.59 -13.46
N ALA A 504 0.60 8.38 -13.01
CA ALA A 504 -0.23 8.14 -11.83
C ALA A 504 0.53 8.24 -10.49
N GLY A 505 1.87 8.38 -10.50
CA GLY A 505 2.71 8.49 -9.31
C GLY A 505 3.39 7.18 -8.92
N SER A 506 4.72 7.13 -9.05
CA SER A 506 5.47 5.88 -8.99
C SER A 506 5.58 5.27 -7.59
N ILE A 507 5.69 6.09 -6.53
CA ILE A 507 5.97 5.59 -5.17
C ILE A 507 4.78 4.83 -4.59
N GLU A 508 3.58 5.41 -4.60
CA GLU A 508 2.37 4.81 -4.03
C GLU A 508 1.94 3.55 -4.79
N ILE A 509 2.01 3.60 -6.12
CA ILE A 509 1.74 2.43 -6.97
C ILE A 509 2.76 1.33 -6.70
N SER A 510 4.06 1.66 -6.68
CA SER A 510 5.10 0.66 -6.41
C SER A 510 5.00 0.05 -5.00
N LYS A 511 4.62 0.83 -3.98
CA LYS A 511 4.30 0.31 -2.64
C LYS A 511 3.15 -0.68 -2.69
N THR A 512 2.07 -0.32 -3.38
CA THR A 512 0.90 -1.18 -3.55
C THR A 512 1.29 -2.49 -4.25
N LEU A 513 2.06 -2.41 -5.33
CA LEU A 513 2.53 -3.58 -6.07
C LEU A 513 3.48 -4.46 -5.23
N GLN A 514 4.39 -3.85 -4.48
CA GLN A 514 5.29 -4.55 -3.56
C GLN A 514 4.50 -5.28 -2.45
N ASP A 515 3.49 -4.63 -1.85
CA ASP A 515 2.62 -5.25 -0.85
C ASP A 515 1.85 -6.45 -1.43
N HIS A 516 1.60 -6.45 -2.75
CA HIS A 516 0.98 -7.56 -3.49
C HIS A 516 2.00 -8.49 -4.17
N LYS A 517 3.26 -8.46 -3.71
CA LYS A 517 4.31 -9.43 -4.07
C LYS A 517 4.54 -9.56 -5.58
N VAL A 518 4.69 -8.46 -6.29
CA VAL A 518 5.20 -8.50 -7.67
C VAL A 518 6.67 -8.93 -7.68
N ASP A 519 7.07 -9.70 -8.69
CA ASP A 519 8.43 -10.21 -8.77
C ASP A 519 9.43 -9.10 -9.12
N TYR A 520 9.08 -8.27 -10.09
CA TYR A 520 9.89 -7.15 -10.56
C TYR A 520 9.07 -5.89 -10.80
N LEU A 521 9.69 -4.76 -10.53
CA LEU A 521 9.27 -3.47 -11.08
C LEU A 521 10.23 -3.08 -12.20
N ALA A 522 9.76 -2.34 -13.20
CA ALA A 522 10.62 -1.84 -14.25
C ALA A 522 10.39 -0.34 -14.49
N VAL A 523 11.50 0.40 -14.53
CA VAL A 523 11.53 1.83 -14.80
C VAL A 523 12.40 2.13 -16.02
N ALA A 524 12.33 3.35 -16.56
CA ALA A 524 13.09 3.71 -17.76
C ALA A 524 14.56 3.98 -17.45
N VAL A 525 14.84 4.81 -16.45
CA VAL A 525 16.19 5.33 -16.12
C VAL A 525 16.55 5.10 -14.66
N ALA A 526 17.83 5.19 -14.33
CA ALA A 526 18.32 4.93 -12.98
C ALA A 526 17.73 5.87 -11.92
N ASP A 527 17.53 7.16 -12.25
CA ASP A 527 16.95 8.15 -11.33
C ASP A 527 15.55 7.78 -10.84
N GLU A 528 14.72 7.20 -11.72
CA GLU A 528 13.41 6.66 -11.31
C GLU A 528 13.59 5.51 -10.30
N GLY A 529 14.55 4.61 -10.52
CA GLY A 529 14.89 3.52 -9.62
C GLY A 529 15.38 4.01 -8.26
N VAL A 530 16.27 5.01 -8.24
CA VAL A 530 16.75 5.67 -7.02
C VAL A 530 15.60 6.31 -6.25
N THR A 531 14.70 6.99 -6.96
CA THR A 531 13.49 7.59 -6.36
C THR A 531 12.62 6.52 -5.68
N LEU A 532 12.42 5.37 -6.32
CA LEU A 532 11.68 4.26 -5.73
C LEU A 532 12.39 3.71 -4.49
N ARG A 533 13.71 3.56 -4.51
CA ARG A 533 14.49 3.12 -3.34
C ARG A 533 14.34 4.09 -2.16
N HIS A 534 14.44 5.40 -2.41
CA HIS A 534 14.19 6.42 -1.39
C HIS A 534 12.74 6.40 -0.90
N GLY A 535 11.79 6.01 -1.74
CA GLY A 535 10.39 5.78 -1.38
C GLY A 535 10.13 4.50 -0.56
N GLY A 536 11.17 3.70 -0.25
CA GLY A 536 11.05 2.47 0.56
C GLY A 536 10.67 1.23 -0.26
N ILE A 537 10.96 1.22 -1.55
CA ILE A 537 10.74 0.05 -2.41
C ILE A 537 11.96 -0.88 -2.35
N HIS A 538 11.76 -2.14 -1.99
CA HIS A 538 12.79 -3.16 -1.86
C HIS A 538 12.68 -4.28 -2.93
N SER A 539 11.59 -4.34 -3.67
CA SER A 539 11.42 -5.28 -4.80
C SER A 539 12.56 -5.14 -5.82
N HIS A 540 12.81 -6.17 -6.62
CA HIS A 540 13.73 -6.08 -7.75
C HIS A 540 13.29 -4.96 -8.71
N ILE A 541 14.22 -4.11 -9.14
CA ILE A 541 13.96 -3.00 -10.06
C ILE A 541 14.84 -3.15 -11.29
N MET A 542 14.20 -3.34 -12.43
CA MET A 542 14.85 -3.41 -13.75
C MET A 542 14.93 -2.00 -14.36
N ILE A 543 16.12 -1.62 -14.84
CA ILE A 543 16.36 -0.36 -15.54
C ILE A 543 16.40 -0.64 -17.04
N MET A 544 15.39 -0.15 -17.77
CA MET A 544 15.19 -0.46 -19.19
C MET A 544 16.09 0.36 -20.14
N ASN A 545 16.70 1.43 -19.64
CA ASN A 545 17.55 2.31 -20.45
C ASN A 545 18.67 2.89 -19.57
N PRO A 546 19.63 2.06 -19.13
CA PRO A 546 20.69 2.49 -18.24
C PRO A 546 21.67 3.42 -18.98
N GLU A 547 22.01 4.53 -18.34
CA GLU A 547 23.03 5.45 -18.82
C GLU A 547 24.40 5.06 -18.27
N MET A 548 25.47 5.26 -19.07
CA MET A 548 26.84 4.93 -18.63
C MET A 548 27.32 5.79 -17.44
N THR A 549 26.70 6.95 -17.23
CA THR A 549 26.98 7.86 -16.12
C THR A 549 26.34 7.40 -14.80
N SER A 550 25.36 6.51 -14.85
CA SER A 550 24.59 6.07 -13.68
C SER A 550 25.08 4.74 -13.06
N PHE A 551 26.21 4.16 -13.51
CA PHE A 551 26.68 2.86 -13.04
C PHE A 551 26.92 2.82 -11.51
N HIS A 552 27.39 3.91 -10.93
CA HIS A 552 27.55 4.02 -9.49
C HIS A 552 26.22 3.80 -8.75
N ASP A 553 25.16 4.46 -9.23
CA ASP A 553 23.82 4.36 -8.63
C ASP A 553 23.21 2.98 -8.83
N LEU A 554 23.47 2.32 -9.99
CA LEU A 554 23.05 0.94 -10.20
C LEU A 554 23.60 0.01 -9.11
N PHE A 555 24.90 0.13 -8.81
CA PHE A 555 25.54 -0.71 -7.78
C PHE A 555 25.10 -0.32 -6.37
N GLN A 556 25.07 0.98 -6.06
CA GLN A 556 24.71 1.47 -4.73
C GLN A 556 23.28 1.14 -4.33
N TYR A 557 22.34 1.22 -5.27
CA TYR A 557 20.92 1.03 -5.01
C TYR A 557 20.39 -0.33 -5.47
N ASN A 558 21.25 -1.26 -5.89
CA ASN A 558 20.85 -2.58 -6.37
C ASN A 558 19.79 -2.48 -7.49
N LEU A 559 20.07 -1.71 -8.52
CA LEU A 559 19.20 -1.53 -9.69
C LEU A 559 19.74 -2.38 -10.84
N GLU A 560 18.90 -3.24 -11.42
CA GLU A 560 19.30 -4.28 -12.36
C GLU A 560 19.20 -3.79 -13.82
N PRO A 561 20.30 -3.46 -14.50
CA PRO A 561 20.24 -2.84 -15.82
C PRO A 561 19.95 -3.83 -16.96
N GLU A 562 19.18 -3.36 -17.94
CA GLU A 562 19.13 -3.93 -19.28
C GLU A 562 20.49 -3.73 -19.98
N VAL A 563 20.98 -4.76 -20.69
CA VAL A 563 22.19 -4.71 -21.50
C VAL A 563 21.86 -5.08 -22.94
N TYR A 564 22.10 -4.14 -23.86
CA TYR A 564 21.64 -4.22 -25.23
C TYR A 564 22.76 -4.08 -26.28
N SER A 565 24.01 -3.83 -25.85
CA SER A 565 25.15 -3.68 -26.77
C SER A 565 26.46 -4.06 -26.12
N PHE A 566 27.47 -4.44 -26.91
CA PHE A 566 28.81 -4.77 -26.44
C PHE A 566 29.46 -3.57 -25.76
N LYS A 567 29.28 -2.36 -26.29
CA LYS A 567 29.82 -1.13 -25.69
C LYS A 567 29.32 -0.93 -24.26
N LEU A 568 28.02 -1.11 -24.05
CA LEU A 568 27.42 -1.01 -22.71
C LEU A 568 27.92 -2.14 -21.81
N LEU A 569 27.95 -3.38 -22.30
CA LEU A 569 28.42 -4.55 -21.57
C LEU A 569 29.85 -4.38 -21.10
N GLU A 570 30.77 -4.04 -21.99
CA GLU A 570 32.18 -3.86 -21.68
C GLU A 570 32.43 -2.70 -20.71
N SER A 571 31.69 -1.60 -20.86
CA SER A 571 31.74 -0.45 -19.96
C SER A 571 31.23 -0.80 -18.55
N LEU A 572 30.14 -1.58 -18.45
CA LEU A 572 29.57 -2.03 -17.19
C LEU A 572 30.51 -3.04 -16.49
N ILE A 573 31.10 -3.98 -17.22
CA ILE A 573 32.13 -4.91 -16.69
C ILE A 573 33.30 -4.12 -16.10
N LYS A 574 33.80 -3.11 -16.83
CA LYS A 574 34.89 -2.28 -16.35
C LYS A 574 34.53 -1.52 -15.06
N ALA A 575 33.33 -0.91 -15.03
CA ALA A 575 32.85 -0.19 -13.86
C ALA A 575 32.66 -1.12 -12.64
N ALA A 576 32.06 -2.30 -12.84
CA ALA A 576 31.86 -3.28 -11.79
C ALA A 576 33.20 -3.78 -11.21
N ASN A 577 34.19 -4.07 -12.06
CA ASN A 577 35.53 -4.44 -11.61
C ASN A 577 36.21 -3.30 -10.82
N GLN A 578 36.05 -2.06 -11.23
CA GLN A 578 36.59 -0.89 -10.52
C GLN A 578 35.93 -0.70 -9.13
N ALA A 579 34.63 -1.00 -9.04
CA ALA A 579 33.88 -0.93 -7.80
C ALA A 579 34.04 -2.18 -6.91
N GLY A 580 34.77 -3.22 -7.36
CA GLY A 580 34.92 -4.49 -6.64
C GLY A 580 33.63 -5.33 -6.59
N VAL A 581 32.68 -5.07 -7.49
CA VAL A 581 31.40 -5.76 -7.55
C VAL A 581 31.55 -7.06 -8.35
N THR A 582 30.98 -8.14 -7.85
CA THR A 582 30.96 -9.47 -8.49
C THR A 582 29.56 -10.01 -8.60
N SER A 583 29.30 -10.78 -9.66
CA SER A 583 28.00 -11.42 -9.92
C SER A 583 26.81 -10.44 -9.94
N PHE A 584 27.01 -9.20 -10.35
CA PHE A 584 25.95 -8.20 -10.42
C PHE A 584 24.89 -8.60 -11.44
N PRO A 585 23.58 -8.58 -11.08
CA PRO A 585 22.51 -9.03 -11.96
C PRO A 585 22.30 -8.08 -13.14
N ILE A 586 22.20 -8.66 -14.34
CA ILE A 586 21.89 -7.95 -15.57
C ILE A 586 20.84 -8.67 -16.40
N HIS A 587 20.12 -7.92 -17.24
CA HIS A 587 19.08 -8.43 -18.13
C HIS A 587 19.50 -8.23 -19.59
N ILE A 588 19.70 -9.33 -20.31
CA ILE A 588 20.16 -9.30 -21.69
C ILE A 588 18.99 -9.03 -22.62
N LYS A 589 19.11 -8.02 -23.46
CA LYS A 589 18.10 -7.70 -24.48
C LYS A 589 18.51 -8.14 -25.86
N LEU A 590 17.63 -8.88 -26.54
CA LEU A 590 17.76 -9.29 -27.93
C LEU A 590 16.81 -8.46 -28.80
N ASP A 591 17.26 -8.04 -29.98
CA ASP A 591 16.40 -7.41 -31.00
C ASP A 591 15.94 -8.48 -32.00
N THR A 592 14.67 -8.84 -31.92
CA THR A 592 14.05 -9.82 -32.79
C THR A 592 13.21 -9.21 -33.91
N GLY A 593 13.36 -7.89 -34.13
CA GLY A 593 12.67 -7.21 -35.21
C GLY A 593 12.06 -5.85 -34.86
N MET A 594 12.26 -5.34 -33.63
CA MET A 594 11.81 -4.01 -33.28
C MET A 594 12.72 -2.90 -33.78
N GLN A 595 13.99 -3.25 -34.09
CA GLN A 595 15.02 -2.33 -34.63
C GLN A 595 15.24 -1.10 -33.73
N ARG A 596 15.22 -1.31 -32.39
CA ARG A 596 15.39 -0.23 -31.43
C ARG A 596 16.66 -0.39 -30.59
N LEU A 597 16.70 -1.42 -29.75
CA LEU A 597 17.83 -1.78 -28.88
C LEU A 597 17.87 -3.29 -28.71
N GLY A 598 19.06 -3.89 -28.67
CA GLY A 598 19.27 -5.33 -28.42
C GLY A 598 20.42 -5.88 -29.22
N PHE A 599 20.97 -7.02 -28.77
CA PHE A 599 21.91 -7.79 -29.53
C PHE A 599 21.19 -8.52 -30.67
N ASP A 600 21.87 -8.69 -31.80
CA ASP A 600 21.37 -9.49 -32.90
C ASP A 600 21.27 -10.98 -32.47
N PRO A 601 20.06 -11.58 -32.52
CA PRO A 601 19.85 -12.94 -32.04
C PRO A 601 20.54 -14.01 -32.93
N VAL A 602 21.09 -13.63 -34.09
CA VAL A 602 21.76 -14.54 -35.01
C VAL A 602 23.27 -14.35 -34.99
N ASN A 603 23.71 -13.08 -35.06
CA ASN A 603 25.13 -12.78 -35.29
C ASN A 603 25.90 -12.48 -33.99
N ASP A 604 25.25 -12.04 -32.92
CA ASP A 604 25.93 -11.58 -31.71
C ASP A 604 26.01 -12.63 -30.60
N ILE A 605 25.18 -13.70 -30.62
CA ILE A 605 25.01 -14.66 -29.52
C ILE A 605 26.32 -15.33 -29.12
N GLU A 606 27.12 -15.82 -30.08
CA GLU A 606 28.39 -16.51 -29.78
C GLU A 606 29.38 -15.58 -29.08
N LYS A 607 29.53 -14.35 -29.59
CA LYS A 607 30.38 -13.33 -28.98
C LYS A 607 29.87 -12.92 -27.59
N LEU A 608 28.54 -12.79 -27.43
CA LEU A 608 27.93 -12.45 -26.14
C LEU A 608 28.20 -13.53 -25.09
N ILE A 609 28.01 -14.81 -25.44
CA ILE A 609 28.35 -15.96 -24.59
C ILE A 609 29.84 -15.92 -24.22
N TYR A 610 30.70 -15.70 -25.20
CA TYR A 610 32.14 -15.64 -24.94
C TYR A 610 32.49 -14.53 -23.93
N VAL A 611 31.99 -13.30 -24.14
CA VAL A 611 32.27 -12.19 -23.23
C VAL A 611 31.72 -12.47 -21.82
N LEU A 612 30.48 -12.94 -21.68
CA LEU A 612 29.86 -13.19 -20.40
C LEU A 612 30.51 -14.35 -19.65
N SER A 613 31.01 -15.37 -20.32
CA SER A 613 31.65 -16.55 -19.72
C SER A 613 33.08 -16.28 -19.23
N HIS A 614 33.75 -15.21 -19.73
CA HIS A 614 35.12 -14.89 -19.38
C HIS A 614 35.27 -13.73 -18.39
N GLN A 615 34.24 -13.46 -17.63
CA GLN A 615 34.22 -12.44 -16.59
C GLN A 615 33.36 -12.91 -15.38
N ASN A 616 33.56 -12.33 -14.19
CA ASN A 616 32.82 -12.65 -12.97
C ASN A 616 32.13 -11.43 -12.33
N ALA A 617 32.23 -10.27 -12.96
CA ALA A 617 31.66 -9.02 -12.47
C ALA A 617 30.13 -8.99 -12.63
N LEU A 618 29.62 -9.53 -13.75
CA LEU A 618 28.21 -9.49 -14.13
C LEU A 618 27.64 -10.91 -14.26
N ARG A 619 26.37 -11.09 -13.89
CA ARG A 619 25.62 -12.33 -14.01
C ARG A 619 24.35 -12.10 -14.82
N PRO A 620 24.14 -12.75 -15.97
CA PRO A 620 22.90 -12.67 -16.72
C PRO A 620 21.77 -13.35 -15.91
N CYS A 621 20.81 -12.57 -15.43
CA CYS A 621 19.66 -13.07 -14.69
C CYS A 621 18.48 -13.35 -15.58
N SER A 622 18.31 -12.57 -16.64
CA SER A 622 17.28 -12.81 -17.64
C SER A 622 17.77 -12.47 -19.05
N VAL A 623 17.05 -13.00 -20.01
CA VAL A 623 17.15 -12.64 -21.42
C VAL A 623 15.75 -12.35 -21.96
N PHE A 624 15.60 -11.27 -22.72
CA PHE A 624 14.30 -10.85 -23.20
C PHE A 624 14.34 -10.14 -24.58
N SER A 625 13.18 -10.07 -25.19
CA SER A 625 12.92 -9.25 -26.38
C SER A 625 11.59 -8.51 -26.25
N HIS A 626 11.10 -7.88 -27.31
CA HIS A 626 9.85 -7.13 -27.28
C HIS A 626 9.07 -7.36 -28.57
N PHE A 627 7.80 -7.75 -28.43
CA PHE A 627 6.91 -7.89 -29.58
C PHE A 627 6.52 -6.53 -30.16
N VAL A 628 6.47 -6.46 -31.47
CA VAL A 628 6.19 -5.25 -32.24
C VAL A 628 4.70 -5.07 -32.46
N GLY A 629 3.97 -6.15 -32.75
CA GLY A 629 2.59 -6.10 -33.18
C GLY A 629 1.70 -7.14 -32.51
N SER A 630 1.98 -7.49 -31.25
CA SER A 630 1.16 -8.46 -30.50
C SER A 630 -0.25 -7.96 -30.18
N ASP A 631 -0.50 -6.66 -30.37
CA ASP A 631 -1.78 -5.98 -30.19
C ASP A 631 -2.69 -5.99 -31.43
N SER A 632 -2.26 -6.62 -32.55
CA SER A 632 -3.05 -6.69 -33.78
C SER A 632 -2.90 -8.01 -34.48
N GLU A 633 -4.01 -8.65 -34.88
CA GLU A 633 -4.04 -9.95 -35.57
C GLU A 633 -3.28 -9.95 -36.89
N GLN A 634 -3.27 -8.82 -37.60
CA GLN A 634 -2.55 -8.71 -38.87
C GLN A 634 -1.04 -8.98 -38.76
N PHE A 635 -0.48 -8.89 -37.55
CA PHE A 635 0.96 -9.09 -37.31
C PHE A 635 1.25 -10.42 -36.57
N ASP A 636 0.32 -11.33 -36.47
CA ASP A 636 0.49 -12.61 -35.75
C ASP A 636 1.61 -13.47 -36.33
N GLU A 637 1.74 -13.51 -37.66
CA GLU A 637 2.83 -14.24 -38.32
C GLU A 637 4.19 -13.66 -37.96
N PHE A 638 4.30 -12.34 -37.96
CA PHE A 638 5.51 -11.65 -37.53
C PHE A 638 5.82 -11.84 -36.03
N THR A 639 4.80 -11.84 -35.20
CA THR A 639 4.91 -12.11 -33.77
C THR A 639 5.45 -13.52 -33.51
N ARG A 640 4.95 -14.52 -34.23
CA ARG A 640 5.48 -15.91 -34.19
C ARG A 640 6.93 -15.99 -34.70
N HIS A 641 7.27 -15.25 -35.76
CA HIS A 641 8.64 -15.17 -36.24
C HIS A 641 9.57 -14.55 -35.17
N GLN A 642 9.20 -13.46 -34.55
CA GLN A 642 9.95 -12.84 -33.44
C GLN A 642 10.17 -13.83 -32.28
N PHE A 643 9.13 -14.58 -31.89
CA PHE A 643 9.25 -15.60 -30.86
C PHE A 643 10.23 -16.71 -31.24
N ASN A 644 10.20 -17.21 -32.46
CA ASN A 644 11.10 -18.28 -32.91
C ASN A 644 12.57 -17.84 -32.89
N LEU A 645 12.87 -16.62 -33.32
CA LEU A 645 14.21 -16.04 -33.23
C LEU A 645 14.67 -15.90 -31.77
N PHE A 646 13.81 -15.34 -30.92
CA PHE A 646 14.05 -15.21 -29.48
C PHE A 646 14.29 -16.56 -28.81
N ASN A 647 13.40 -17.51 -29.03
CA ASN A 647 13.46 -18.84 -28.43
C ASN A 647 14.77 -19.56 -28.75
N LYS A 648 15.18 -19.53 -30.01
CA LYS A 648 16.44 -20.14 -30.45
C LYS A 648 17.65 -19.53 -29.75
N ALA A 649 17.76 -18.20 -29.80
CA ALA A 649 18.89 -17.48 -29.24
C ALA A 649 18.95 -17.57 -27.70
N SER A 650 17.81 -17.44 -27.01
CA SER A 650 17.73 -17.55 -25.56
C SER A 650 18.05 -18.94 -25.02
N LEU A 651 17.65 -20.00 -25.74
CA LEU A 651 18.04 -21.37 -25.41
C LEU A 651 19.54 -21.62 -25.61
N GLN A 652 20.11 -21.09 -26.68
CA GLN A 652 21.57 -21.16 -26.93
C GLN A 652 22.33 -20.47 -25.80
N LEU A 653 21.88 -19.30 -25.36
CA LEU A 653 22.48 -18.59 -24.22
C LEU A 653 22.36 -19.43 -22.93
N GLN A 654 21.20 -19.98 -22.62
CA GLN A 654 20.96 -20.78 -21.39
C GLN A 654 21.88 -22.02 -21.31
N GLN A 655 22.16 -22.69 -22.41
CA GLN A 655 23.02 -23.88 -22.44
C GLN A 655 24.47 -23.65 -21.97
N HIS A 656 24.94 -22.41 -21.99
CA HIS A 656 26.31 -22.06 -21.63
C HIS A 656 26.46 -21.59 -20.18
N PHE A 657 25.36 -21.45 -19.43
CA PHE A 657 25.39 -21.03 -18.03
C PHE A 657 24.77 -22.08 -17.12
N PRO A 658 25.38 -22.38 -15.95
CA PRO A 658 24.88 -23.42 -15.03
C PRO A 658 23.65 -22.96 -14.23
N HIS A 659 23.40 -21.65 -14.12
CA HIS A 659 22.24 -21.10 -13.45
C HIS A 659 21.11 -20.84 -14.47
N HIS A 660 19.88 -20.82 -13.98
CA HIS A 660 18.72 -20.51 -14.81
C HIS A 660 18.73 -19.03 -15.21
N ILE A 661 18.56 -18.75 -16.49
CA ILE A 661 18.38 -17.41 -17.06
C ILE A 661 16.91 -17.26 -17.40
N THR A 662 16.20 -16.38 -16.69
CA THR A 662 14.77 -16.14 -16.86
C THR A 662 14.49 -15.59 -18.26
N ARG A 663 13.63 -16.25 -19.04
CA ARG A 663 13.32 -15.88 -20.42
C ARG A 663 11.96 -15.20 -20.48
N HIS A 664 11.87 -14.03 -21.14
CA HIS A 664 10.61 -13.31 -21.26
C HIS A 664 10.52 -12.46 -22.54
N ILE A 665 9.32 -12.42 -23.14
CA ILE A 665 9.09 -11.66 -24.36
C ILE A 665 7.72 -10.95 -24.34
N CYS A 666 6.69 -11.52 -23.71
CA CYS A 666 5.33 -11.00 -23.68
C CYS A 666 5.23 -9.61 -23.04
N ASN A 667 4.58 -8.69 -23.75
CA ASN A 667 4.03 -7.44 -23.25
C ASN A 667 2.55 -7.64 -22.86
N THR A 668 1.82 -6.60 -22.45
CA THR A 668 0.43 -6.69 -22.01
C THR A 668 -0.45 -7.43 -23.03
N ALA A 669 -0.43 -7.06 -24.31
CA ALA A 669 -1.26 -7.68 -25.34
C ALA A 669 -0.93 -9.18 -25.51
N ALA A 670 0.36 -9.52 -25.47
CA ALA A 670 0.79 -10.89 -25.64
C ALA A 670 0.46 -11.79 -24.43
N ILE A 671 0.27 -11.23 -23.25
CA ILE A 671 -0.19 -12.00 -22.08
C ILE A 671 -1.54 -12.64 -22.37
N GLU A 672 -2.47 -11.91 -22.97
CA GLU A 672 -3.79 -12.42 -23.32
C GLU A 672 -3.79 -13.27 -24.61
N ARG A 673 -3.12 -12.76 -25.65
CA ARG A 673 -3.25 -13.32 -27.01
C ARG A 673 -2.34 -14.52 -27.28
N PHE A 674 -1.22 -14.65 -26.56
CA PHE A 674 -0.20 -15.69 -26.80
C PHE A 674 0.24 -16.36 -25.49
N PRO A 675 -0.67 -17.05 -24.77
CA PRO A 675 -0.36 -17.67 -23.48
C PRO A 675 0.75 -18.75 -23.61
N GLU A 676 0.95 -19.33 -24.79
CA GLU A 676 2.03 -20.28 -25.07
C GLU A 676 3.43 -19.63 -25.07
N TYR A 677 3.52 -18.29 -25.10
CA TYR A 677 4.78 -17.53 -25.14
C TYR A 677 5.13 -16.83 -23.81
N HIS A 678 4.40 -17.09 -22.72
CA HIS A 678 4.68 -16.51 -21.40
C HIS A 678 6.09 -16.83 -20.92
N LEU A 679 6.58 -18.04 -21.18
CA LEU A 679 7.87 -18.55 -20.75
C LEU A 679 8.01 -18.49 -19.22
N ASP A 680 9.11 -17.88 -18.72
CA ASP A 680 9.36 -17.80 -17.28
C ASP A 680 8.78 -16.52 -16.66
N MET A 681 8.52 -15.48 -17.48
CA MET A 681 8.11 -14.17 -16.96
C MET A 681 7.41 -13.33 -18.05
N VAL A 682 6.47 -12.49 -17.64
CA VAL A 682 5.77 -11.54 -18.53
C VAL A 682 5.95 -10.09 -18.04
N ARG A 683 5.73 -9.11 -18.94
CA ARG A 683 5.84 -7.68 -18.60
C ARG A 683 4.50 -6.99 -18.77
N LEU A 684 3.87 -6.67 -17.64
CA LEU A 684 2.61 -5.96 -17.59
C LEU A 684 2.85 -4.44 -17.63
N GLY A 685 2.39 -3.81 -18.70
CA GLY A 685 2.44 -2.37 -18.93
C GLY A 685 1.08 -1.73 -18.78
N ILE A 686 0.47 -1.31 -19.90
CA ILE A 686 -0.76 -0.51 -19.92
C ILE A 686 -1.96 -1.22 -19.31
N GLY A 687 -2.01 -2.54 -19.35
CA GLY A 687 -3.06 -3.33 -18.70
C GLY A 687 -3.12 -3.13 -17.20
N LEU A 688 -1.99 -2.88 -16.55
CA LEU A 688 -1.95 -2.51 -15.13
C LEU A 688 -2.74 -1.21 -14.87
N TYR A 689 -2.70 -0.29 -15.84
CA TYR A 689 -3.40 1.00 -15.80
C TYR A 689 -4.83 0.93 -16.35
N GLY A 690 -5.33 -0.28 -16.56
CA GLY A 690 -6.74 -0.56 -16.85
C GLY A 690 -7.13 -0.53 -18.31
N ILE A 691 -6.19 -0.58 -19.24
CA ILE A 691 -6.46 -0.52 -20.68
C ILE A 691 -5.94 -1.80 -21.35
N ASN A 692 -6.83 -2.51 -22.03
CA ASN A 692 -6.46 -3.61 -22.89
C ASN A 692 -5.93 -3.05 -24.22
N PRO A 693 -4.66 -3.32 -24.59
CA PRO A 693 -4.07 -2.73 -25.80
C PRO A 693 -4.54 -3.39 -27.11
N PHE A 694 -5.26 -4.52 -27.05
CA PHE A 694 -5.76 -5.22 -28.24
C PHE A 694 -7.03 -4.55 -28.81
N ASP A 695 -7.98 -4.20 -27.93
CA ASP A 695 -9.30 -3.66 -28.32
C ASP A 695 -9.61 -2.31 -27.68
N ASN A 696 -8.67 -1.72 -26.93
CA ASN A 696 -8.87 -0.50 -26.15
C ASN A 696 -10.00 -0.59 -25.10
N SER A 697 -10.44 -1.79 -24.75
CA SER A 697 -11.41 -1.98 -23.67
C SER A 697 -10.81 -1.59 -22.32
N ILE A 698 -11.68 -1.19 -21.39
CA ILE A 698 -11.29 -0.83 -20.03
C ILE A 698 -11.47 -2.03 -19.11
N VAL A 699 -10.41 -2.49 -18.49
CA VAL A 699 -10.44 -3.52 -17.43
C VAL A 699 -11.01 -2.90 -16.15
N ASN A 700 -10.25 -2.01 -15.49
CA ASN A 700 -10.73 -1.15 -14.40
C ASN A 700 -10.04 0.20 -14.51
N THR A 701 -10.80 1.28 -14.53
CA THR A 701 -10.25 2.64 -14.56
C THR A 701 -9.49 2.94 -13.27
N ILE A 702 -8.19 3.20 -13.38
CA ILE A 702 -7.37 3.50 -12.21
C ILE A 702 -7.29 4.99 -11.91
N SER A 703 -7.40 5.86 -12.91
CA SER A 703 -7.20 7.30 -12.74
C SER A 703 -8.29 8.13 -13.40
N ALA A 704 -8.63 9.25 -12.75
CA ALA A 704 -9.54 10.26 -13.28
C ALA A 704 -8.93 11.65 -13.10
N LEU A 705 -8.78 12.39 -14.21
CA LEU A 705 -8.35 13.78 -14.20
C LEU A 705 -9.60 14.67 -14.06
N ARG A 706 -9.68 15.38 -12.95
CA ARG A 706 -10.79 16.24 -12.59
C ARG A 706 -10.36 17.65 -12.29
N THR A 707 -11.28 18.58 -12.60
CA THR A 707 -11.15 19.99 -12.24
C THR A 707 -12.50 20.56 -11.83
N THR A 708 -12.62 21.89 -11.63
CA THR A 708 -13.86 22.55 -11.23
C THR A 708 -14.17 23.72 -12.14
N ILE A 709 -15.43 24.16 -12.15
CA ILE A 709 -15.84 25.38 -12.85
C ILE A 709 -15.43 26.60 -12.01
N LEU A 710 -14.58 27.48 -12.55
CA LEU A 710 -14.18 28.73 -11.90
C LEU A 710 -15.23 29.84 -12.02
N GLN A 711 -15.76 30.00 -13.22
CA GLN A 711 -16.68 31.08 -13.54
C GLN A 711 -17.56 30.72 -14.74
N ILE A 712 -18.83 31.14 -14.71
CA ILE A 712 -19.76 31.00 -15.82
C ILE A 712 -20.17 32.37 -16.33
N ARG A 713 -20.10 32.60 -17.65
CA ARG A 713 -20.50 33.83 -18.31
C ARG A 713 -21.50 33.57 -19.42
N ASN A 714 -22.52 34.47 -19.53
CA ASN A 714 -23.39 34.51 -20.69
C ASN A 714 -22.70 35.31 -21.81
N VAL A 715 -22.46 34.69 -22.94
CA VAL A 715 -21.72 35.26 -24.07
C VAL A 715 -22.68 35.34 -25.26
N PRO A 716 -22.90 36.55 -25.83
CA PRO A 716 -23.76 36.69 -27.02
C PRO A 716 -23.12 36.02 -28.25
N GLN A 717 -23.95 35.62 -29.22
CA GLN A 717 -23.48 34.98 -30.45
C GLN A 717 -22.51 35.84 -31.27
N THR A 718 -22.57 37.16 -31.14
CA THR A 718 -21.69 38.09 -31.83
C THR A 718 -20.29 38.14 -31.29
N ASP A 719 -20.08 37.64 -30.10
CA ASP A 719 -18.78 37.66 -29.42
C ASP A 719 -17.98 36.36 -29.69
N THR A 720 -16.71 36.44 -29.38
CA THR A 720 -15.78 35.31 -29.58
C THR A 720 -15.08 34.99 -28.28
N VAL A 721 -14.70 33.70 -28.11
CA VAL A 721 -14.07 33.15 -26.89
C VAL A 721 -12.62 32.84 -27.15
N GLY A 722 -11.74 33.25 -26.21
CA GLY A 722 -10.33 32.87 -26.13
C GLY A 722 -9.40 33.55 -27.11
N TYR A 723 -8.13 33.12 -27.07
CA TYR A 723 -7.06 33.70 -27.87
C TYR A 723 -7.30 33.66 -29.38
N SER A 724 -6.86 34.71 -30.05
CA SER A 724 -6.99 34.90 -31.50
C SER A 724 -8.46 34.87 -31.98
N ARG A 725 -9.42 35.05 -31.08
CA ARG A 725 -10.86 35.04 -31.35
C ARG A 725 -11.32 33.80 -32.08
N LYS A 726 -10.72 32.62 -31.75
CA LYS A 726 -10.98 31.34 -32.46
C LYS A 726 -12.19 30.59 -31.94
N GLY A 727 -12.83 31.00 -30.83
CA GLY A 727 -14.08 30.43 -30.32
C GLY A 727 -15.28 31.20 -30.87
N SER A 728 -15.85 30.81 -32.00
CA SER A 728 -17.12 31.33 -32.53
C SER A 728 -18.30 30.58 -31.91
N LEU A 729 -19.39 31.29 -31.66
CA LEU A 729 -20.58 30.72 -31.03
C LEU A 729 -21.71 30.65 -32.09
N ALA A 730 -22.41 29.52 -32.14
CA ALA A 730 -23.56 29.34 -33.04
C ALA A 730 -24.84 29.97 -32.50
N ARG A 731 -24.87 30.29 -31.20
CA ARG A 731 -26.02 30.89 -30.49
C ARG A 731 -25.51 31.64 -29.24
N PRO A 732 -26.31 32.45 -28.58
CA PRO A 732 -25.97 32.94 -27.23
C PRO A 732 -25.72 31.77 -26.31
N SER A 733 -24.57 31.73 -25.65
CA SER A 733 -24.06 30.57 -24.94
C SER A 733 -23.65 30.91 -23.51
N LYS A 734 -23.78 29.93 -22.61
CA LYS A 734 -23.10 29.95 -21.28
C LYS A 734 -21.75 29.31 -21.43
N ILE A 735 -20.69 30.09 -21.20
CA ILE A 735 -19.30 29.64 -21.28
C ILE A 735 -18.73 29.56 -19.88
N ALA A 736 -18.23 28.38 -19.50
CA ALA A 736 -17.54 28.15 -18.23
C ALA A 736 -16.02 28.15 -18.44
N ALA A 737 -15.29 28.81 -17.54
CA ALA A 737 -13.85 28.72 -17.43
C ALA A 737 -13.46 27.66 -16.42
N ILE A 738 -12.50 26.77 -16.77
CA ILE A 738 -12.00 25.69 -15.92
C ILE A 738 -10.47 25.80 -15.80
N PRO A 739 -9.86 25.56 -14.59
CA PRO A 739 -8.44 25.78 -14.31
C PRO A 739 -7.59 24.59 -14.75
N ILE A 740 -7.63 24.26 -16.02
CA ILE A 740 -6.77 23.27 -16.67
C ILE A 740 -6.38 23.75 -18.05
N GLY A 741 -5.11 23.56 -18.41
CA GLY A 741 -4.58 23.92 -19.71
C GLY A 741 -3.47 22.97 -20.17
N TYR A 742 -2.77 23.36 -21.24
CA TYR A 742 -1.73 22.48 -21.80
C TYR A 742 -0.52 22.32 -20.90
N ALA A 743 -0.27 23.22 -19.94
CA ALA A 743 0.76 23.04 -18.93
C ALA A 743 0.42 22.00 -17.85
N ASP A 744 -0.87 21.62 -17.74
CA ASP A 744 -1.34 20.52 -16.88
C ASP A 744 -1.35 19.17 -17.61
N GLY A 745 -1.17 19.20 -18.94
CA GLY A 745 -1.22 18.01 -19.80
C GLY A 745 -2.47 17.90 -20.66
N LEU A 746 -3.37 18.91 -20.69
CA LEU A 746 -4.51 18.93 -21.58
C LEU A 746 -4.05 19.29 -23.00
N ASP A 747 -4.17 18.35 -23.94
CA ASP A 747 -3.71 18.59 -25.31
C ASP A 747 -4.46 19.75 -25.98
N ARG A 748 -3.71 20.66 -26.59
CA ARG A 748 -4.25 21.88 -27.21
C ARG A 748 -5.09 21.59 -28.45
N HIS A 749 -4.90 20.43 -29.11
CA HIS A 749 -5.71 20.02 -30.27
C HIS A 749 -7.15 19.69 -29.92
N LEU A 750 -7.47 19.43 -28.64
CA LEU A 750 -8.83 19.25 -28.16
C LEU A 750 -9.67 20.54 -28.23
N GLY A 751 -9.01 21.72 -28.38
CA GLY A 751 -9.70 23.01 -28.48
C GLY A 751 -10.56 23.16 -29.73
N ARG A 752 -11.30 24.30 -29.84
CA ARG A 752 -12.12 24.69 -30.99
C ARG A 752 -13.25 23.70 -31.32
N GLY A 753 -13.81 23.05 -30.32
CA GLY A 753 -14.91 22.10 -30.48
C GLY A 753 -14.46 20.68 -30.93
N VAL A 754 -13.17 20.40 -31.02
CA VAL A 754 -12.66 19.07 -31.38
C VAL A 754 -12.92 18.06 -30.24
N GLY A 755 -12.56 18.43 -29.00
CA GLY A 755 -12.75 17.59 -27.83
C GLY A 755 -13.84 18.15 -26.89
N TYR A 756 -14.12 17.38 -25.85
CA TYR A 756 -15.07 17.73 -24.82
C TYR A 756 -14.62 17.16 -23.46
N CYS A 757 -15.21 17.66 -22.39
CA CYS A 757 -15.16 17.10 -21.03
C CYS A 757 -16.57 16.76 -20.55
N ILE A 758 -16.69 16.16 -19.37
CA ILE A 758 -17.97 15.81 -18.77
C ILE A 758 -18.29 16.73 -17.58
N VAL A 759 -19.48 17.31 -17.59
CA VAL A 759 -20.04 18.12 -16.49
C VAL A 759 -21.41 17.56 -16.14
N LYS A 760 -21.60 17.11 -14.90
CA LYS A 760 -22.86 16.46 -14.45
C LYS A 760 -23.36 15.38 -15.43
N GLY A 761 -22.46 14.53 -15.92
CA GLY A 761 -22.79 13.44 -16.85
C GLY A 761 -23.10 13.88 -18.28
N LYS A 762 -22.89 15.16 -18.63
CA LYS A 762 -23.14 15.68 -19.98
C LYS A 762 -21.85 16.19 -20.63
N LYS A 763 -21.79 16.07 -21.96
CA LYS A 763 -20.66 16.56 -22.76
C LYS A 763 -20.65 18.08 -22.81
N ALA A 764 -19.52 18.69 -22.47
CA ALA A 764 -19.23 20.11 -22.59
C ALA A 764 -18.04 20.31 -23.52
N SER A 765 -18.26 20.84 -24.74
CA SER A 765 -17.20 21.00 -25.75
C SER A 765 -16.26 22.13 -25.37
N TYR A 766 -14.95 21.97 -25.67
CA TYR A 766 -13.97 23.06 -25.53
C TYR A 766 -14.22 24.16 -26.55
N VAL A 767 -14.27 25.41 -26.11
CA VAL A 767 -14.52 26.57 -26.95
C VAL A 767 -13.26 27.43 -27.10
N GLY A 768 -12.90 27.75 -28.35
CA GLY A 768 -11.68 28.46 -28.64
C GLY A 768 -10.42 27.64 -28.39
N ASN A 769 -9.28 28.34 -28.28
CA ASN A 769 -8.01 27.67 -28.00
C ASN A 769 -7.88 27.33 -26.53
N ILE A 770 -7.36 26.15 -26.21
CA ILE A 770 -6.92 25.80 -24.87
C ILE A 770 -5.71 26.67 -24.52
N CYS A 771 -5.75 27.32 -23.35
CA CYS A 771 -4.68 28.20 -22.89
C CYS A 771 -3.67 27.41 -22.03
N MET A 772 -2.68 28.09 -21.45
CA MET A 772 -1.64 27.45 -20.64
C MET A 772 -2.23 26.81 -19.37
N ASP A 773 -3.04 27.55 -18.64
CA ASP A 773 -3.53 27.19 -17.29
C ASP A 773 -5.06 27.14 -17.16
N VAL A 774 -5.78 27.59 -18.18
CA VAL A 774 -7.25 27.68 -18.19
C VAL A 774 -7.78 27.35 -19.57
N CYS A 775 -8.94 26.74 -19.67
CA CYS A 775 -9.69 26.64 -20.92
C CYS A 775 -11.17 26.92 -20.71
N MET A 776 -11.90 27.07 -21.79
CA MET A 776 -13.31 27.43 -21.80
C MET A 776 -14.11 26.29 -22.42
N ILE A 777 -15.26 26.01 -21.81
CA ILE A 777 -16.20 24.97 -22.24
C ILE A 777 -17.61 25.53 -22.39
N ASP A 778 -18.40 25.00 -23.33
CA ASP A 778 -19.77 25.34 -23.53
C ASP A 778 -20.67 24.51 -22.58
N VAL A 779 -21.34 25.20 -21.65
CA VAL A 779 -22.27 24.62 -20.66
C VAL A 779 -23.70 25.10 -20.85
N THR A 780 -24.03 25.59 -22.03
CA THR A 780 -25.37 26.23 -22.33
C THR A 780 -26.53 25.32 -21.94
N ASP A 781 -26.44 24.03 -22.26
CA ASP A 781 -27.50 23.05 -22.03
C ASP A 781 -27.27 22.21 -20.74
N ILE A 782 -26.37 22.67 -19.86
CA ILE A 782 -26.03 21.98 -18.64
C ILE A 782 -26.43 22.83 -17.43
N ASP A 783 -27.21 22.26 -16.54
CA ASP A 783 -27.58 22.89 -15.28
C ASP A 783 -26.46 22.76 -14.27
N CYS A 784 -25.50 23.69 -14.35
CA CYS A 784 -24.30 23.71 -13.53
C CYS A 784 -24.02 25.09 -12.93
N GLN A 785 -23.17 25.10 -11.92
CA GLN A 785 -22.75 26.31 -11.19
C GLN A 785 -21.22 26.31 -10.97
N GLU A 786 -20.70 27.46 -10.57
CA GLU A 786 -19.30 27.61 -10.17
C GLU A 786 -18.99 26.68 -8.99
N GLY A 787 -17.84 25.98 -9.05
CA GLY A 787 -17.45 24.93 -8.12
C GLY A 787 -17.86 23.51 -8.50
N ASP A 788 -18.76 23.33 -9.50
CA ASP A 788 -19.12 21.99 -9.97
C ASP A 788 -17.91 21.26 -10.59
N SER A 789 -17.85 19.95 -10.37
CA SER A 789 -16.79 19.08 -10.88
C SER A 789 -16.88 18.88 -12.39
N VAL A 790 -15.73 18.88 -13.03
CA VAL A 790 -15.55 18.62 -14.46
C VAL A 790 -14.59 17.44 -14.62
N GLU A 791 -15.01 16.39 -15.30
CA GLU A 791 -14.15 15.25 -15.64
C GLU A 791 -13.52 15.44 -17.02
N ILE A 792 -12.20 15.45 -17.07
CA ILE A 792 -11.40 15.57 -18.30
C ILE A 792 -11.22 14.19 -18.92
N PHE A 793 -10.87 13.20 -18.13
CA PHE A 793 -10.96 11.78 -18.42
C PHE A 793 -11.16 11.00 -17.12
N GLY A 794 -11.77 9.84 -17.19
CA GLY A 794 -12.09 9.01 -16.04
C GLY A 794 -13.16 7.96 -16.39
N PRO A 795 -13.97 7.55 -15.42
CA PRO A 795 -15.03 6.57 -15.65
C PRO A 795 -16.10 7.00 -16.66
N ASP A 796 -16.48 8.31 -16.66
CA ASP A 796 -17.51 8.83 -17.53
C ASP A 796 -16.96 9.27 -18.91
N LEU A 797 -15.63 9.46 -19.01
CA LEU A 797 -14.94 9.79 -20.25
C LEU A 797 -13.61 8.99 -20.29
N PRO A 798 -13.63 7.75 -20.81
CA PRO A 798 -12.42 6.94 -20.91
C PRO A 798 -11.29 7.65 -21.65
N VAL A 799 -10.06 7.48 -21.17
CA VAL A 799 -8.87 8.09 -21.81
C VAL A 799 -8.70 7.61 -23.25
N THR A 800 -9.18 6.42 -23.59
CA THR A 800 -9.20 5.87 -24.95
C THR A 800 -10.04 6.70 -25.91
N THR A 801 -11.15 7.29 -25.44
CA THR A 801 -11.94 8.25 -26.22
C THR A 801 -11.13 9.49 -26.60
N LEU A 802 -10.31 10.01 -25.67
CA LEU A 802 -9.45 11.16 -25.97
C LEU A 802 -8.32 10.79 -26.93
N SER A 803 -7.74 9.58 -26.79
CA SER A 803 -6.70 9.12 -27.74
C SER A 803 -7.26 8.96 -29.15
N ASP A 804 -8.47 8.45 -29.32
CA ASP A 804 -9.15 8.34 -30.61
C ASP A 804 -9.41 9.72 -31.24
N ILE A 805 -9.84 10.71 -30.46
CA ILE A 805 -10.08 12.09 -30.92
C ILE A 805 -8.76 12.74 -31.38
N LEU A 806 -7.66 12.45 -30.70
CA LEU A 806 -6.35 13.05 -30.96
C LEU A 806 -5.50 12.26 -31.97
N ASP A 807 -5.97 11.11 -32.47
CA ASP A 807 -5.24 10.18 -33.32
C ASP A 807 -3.88 9.79 -32.70
N THR A 808 -3.95 9.41 -31.41
CA THR A 808 -2.78 8.98 -30.60
C THR A 808 -3.13 7.77 -29.73
N ILE A 809 -2.24 7.43 -28.81
CA ILE A 809 -2.38 6.29 -27.90
C ILE A 809 -2.63 6.72 -26.44
N PRO A 810 -3.37 5.93 -25.64
CA PRO A 810 -3.66 6.26 -24.24
C PRO A 810 -2.42 6.53 -23.38
N TYR A 811 -1.28 5.89 -23.69
CA TYR A 811 0.00 6.12 -23.02
C TYR A 811 0.42 7.59 -23.02
N GLU A 812 0.30 8.26 -24.18
CA GLU A 812 0.71 9.67 -24.33
C GLU A 812 -0.14 10.58 -23.46
N ILE A 813 -1.46 10.35 -23.44
CA ILE A 813 -2.38 11.16 -22.61
C ILE A 813 -2.12 10.97 -21.12
N LEU A 814 -1.96 9.71 -20.67
CA LEU A 814 -1.69 9.43 -19.26
C LEU A 814 -0.36 10.02 -18.79
N THR A 815 0.69 9.88 -19.60
CA THR A 815 2.04 10.39 -19.26
C THR A 815 2.18 11.89 -19.43
N SER A 816 1.27 12.56 -20.17
CA SER A 816 1.30 14.02 -20.35
C SER A 816 0.80 14.77 -19.10
N VAL A 817 0.10 14.12 -18.18
CA VAL A 817 -0.37 14.76 -16.95
C VAL A 817 0.81 15.26 -16.13
N SER A 818 0.97 16.59 -16.09
CA SER A 818 2.09 17.28 -15.47
C SER A 818 2.22 16.98 -13.98
N GLU A 819 3.43 16.98 -13.45
CA GLU A 819 3.72 16.80 -12.02
C GLU A 819 3.09 17.86 -11.12
N ARG A 820 2.75 19.03 -11.66
CA ARG A 820 2.05 20.10 -10.92
C ARG A 820 0.60 19.72 -10.60
N VAL A 821 -0.02 18.79 -11.36
CA VAL A 821 -1.34 18.24 -11.02
C VAL A 821 -1.20 17.32 -9.82
N LYS A 822 -1.89 17.62 -8.73
CA LYS A 822 -1.82 16.82 -7.50
C LYS A 822 -2.43 15.43 -7.71
N ARG A 823 -1.68 14.38 -7.34
CA ARG A 823 -2.22 13.01 -7.29
C ARG A 823 -2.89 12.78 -5.95
N VAL A 824 -4.10 12.23 -6.00
CA VAL A 824 -4.91 11.88 -4.82
C VAL A 824 -5.20 10.39 -4.87
N TYR A 825 -4.62 9.64 -3.93
CA TYR A 825 -4.74 8.18 -3.89
C TYR A 825 -5.86 7.76 -2.94
N PHE A 826 -6.65 6.75 -3.36
CA PHE A 826 -7.67 6.13 -2.53
C PHE A 826 -7.70 4.62 -2.76
N SER A 827 -8.21 3.88 -1.75
CA SER A 827 -8.23 2.42 -1.75
C SER A 827 -9.52 1.89 -1.11
#